data_1e027cf865a5545bf6807ca4f737306e
#
_entry.id   1e027cf865a5545bf6807ca4f737306e
#
_cell.length_a   1.000
_cell.length_b   1.000
_cell.length_c   1.000
_cell.angle_alpha   90.00
_cell.angle_beta   90.00
_cell.angle_gamma   90.00
#
_symmetry.space_group_name_H-M   'P 1'
#
loop_
_entity.id
_entity.type
_entity.pdbx_description
1 polymer ?
#
loop_
_entity_poly.entity_id
_entity_poly.type
_entity_poly.pdbx_seq_one_letter_code
_entity_poly.pdbx_strand_id
1 'polypeptide(L)'
;MEKIKKLFNIKWTLVLYDAILYLASFILMFVLNKSIKNMQIIDVFINSCVGFLIVFLCRFFGRIYNQIWRYGGIQCYIRLLCTDMLGMVLYLGFECGLCNLLGFQRFTISKIIAMMSFNTLLALGMRMCYRYCFKYGNELSAKGKLMRLLIRIFAFGMSIRKDGEAHKIYVAIVGAGNVGVSLAEEFLNNKNTSYTPVCFFDINKDKAGRDIYGIPVFQAKLNNTFDILKDYGVKEIIFALPPSTENTAELYDYYKKSNCKIKIYDYPSFQTAGKKRQLREFEIEDLLFRKPIEISDEKTLGYYANKVVLITGGGSIGSELCRQLAKMSPKQIIILDIYENGVYDVQQELKFKYGNKLDLEVEIASITDKDAMSVVFEKYHPDIVINAAAHKHVPLMEHNCVEAIKNNVFGTENVLELCEEYGVDRFMMVSTDKAVNPTNVMGATKRMCEMIAQSYAARGKVKCSCTRFGNVLGSAGSVIPLFKRQIAAGGPVTLTDKRIIRYFMTIPEASQLVLQSGAIAKNGEIFVLDMGQPIKIYDLAKNMIKLSAAQNIEIIETGLRPGEKLYEELLVRTDELDTTENDLIFVEKEKPISYDEVEQKLSVLKNAVNSKNNDLAREALRCVIPTFKSPKEVNKNAEESMEMNIVKTI
;
A
#
# COMPACT_ATOMS: atom_id res chain seq x y z
N MET A 1 4.17 47.21 -17.40
CA MET A 1 4.69 46.71 -18.69
C MET A 1 4.60 45.18 -18.84
N GLU A 2 4.86 44.36 -17.81
CA GLU A 2 4.73 42.89 -17.91
C GLU A 2 3.29 42.36 -18.16
N LYS A 3 2.27 43.01 -17.61
CA LYS A 3 0.85 42.65 -17.86
C LYS A 3 0.46 42.91 -19.33
N ILE A 4 1.05 43.92 -19.99
CA ILE A 4 0.80 44.24 -21.39
C ILE A 4 1.56 43.27 -22.31
N LYS A 5 2.80 42.87 -21.97
CA LYS A 5 3.55 41.82 -22.71
C LYS A 5 2.84 40.46 -22.68
N LYS A 6 2.15 40.11 -21.60
CA LYS A 6 1.36 38.87 -21.52
C LYS A 6 0.09 38.89 -22.39
N LEU A 7 -0.47 40.04 -22.69
CA LEU A 7 -1.61 40.18 -23.63
C LEU A 7 -1.21 39.92 -25.08
N PHE A 8 0.02 40.25 -25.47
CA PHE A 8 0.52 40.12 -26.84
C PHE A 8 1.18 38.78 -27.19
N ASN A 9 1.18 37.80 -26.28
CA ASN A 9 1.72 36.47 -26.59
C ASN A 9 0.70 35.63 -27.37
N ILE A 10 0.16 36.19 -28.43
CA ILE A 10 -0.84 35.59 -29.31
C ILE A 10 -0.13 34.64 -30.26
N LYS A 11 -0.68 33.44 -30.44
CA LYS A 11 -0.27 32.57 -31.55
C LYS A 11 -0.95 33.01 -32.82
N TRP A 12 -0.29 33.85 -33.59
CA TRP A 12 -0.75 34.38 -34.88
C TRP A 12 -1.23 33.28 -35.84
N THR A 13 -0.70 32.08 -35.73
CA THR A 13 -1.18 30.92 -36.51
C THR A 13 -2.63 30.61 -36.26
N LEU A 14 -3.14 30.71 -35.01
CA LEU A 14 -4.56 30.46 -34.67
C LEU A 14 -5.44 31.58 -35.25
N VAL A 15 -4.95 32.82 -35.25
CA VAL A 15 -5.66 33.95 -35.86
C VAL A 15 -5.79 33.75 -37.36
N LEU A 16 -4.71 33.32 -38.03
CA LEU A 16 -4.72 33.01 -39.45
C LEU A 16 -5.71 31.91 -39.81
N TYR A 17 -5.77 30.83 -39.00
CA TYR A 17 -6.77 29.77 -39.18
C TYR A 17 -8.20 30.28 -39.03
N ASP A 18 -8.46 31.07 -38.01
CA ASP A 18 -9.80 31.62 -37.80
C ASP A 18 -10.19 32.58 -38.94
N ALA A 19 -9.25 33.33 -39.49
CA ALA A 19 -9.48 34.16 -40.68
C ALA A 19 -9.84 33.31 -41.92
N ILE A 20 -9.11 32.21 -42.15
CA ILE A 20 -9.39 31.27 -43.25
C ILE A 20 -10.76 30.64 -43.09
N LEU A 21 -11.10 30.20 -41.86
CA LEU A 21 -12.41 29.57 -41.57
C LEU A 21 -13.57 30.56 -41.72
N TYR A 22 -13.37 31.80 -41.29
CA TYR A 22 -14.34 32.87 -41.49
C TYR A 22 -14.54 33.17 -42.98
N LEU A 23 -13.46 33.31 -43.76
CA LEU A 23 -13.51 33.50 -45.19
C LEU A 23 -14.22 32.35 -45.91
N ALA A 24 -13.94 31.10 -45.52
CA ALA A 24 -14.62 29.90 -46.05
C ALA A 24 -16.13 29.95 -45.77
N SER A 25 -16.51 30.35 -44.55
CA SER A 25 -17.91 30.48 -44.14
C SER A 25 -18.61 31.59 -44.96
N PHE A 26 -17.92 32.68 -45.17
CA PHE A 26 -18.41 33.81 -45.99
C PHE A 26 -18.57 33.41 -47.47
N ILE A 27 -17.57 32.79 -48.10
CA ILE A 27 -17.62 32.31 -49.49
C ILE A 27 -18.79 31.33 -49.67
N LEU A 28 -18.99 30.37 -48.73
CA LEU A 28 -20.10 29.45 -48.80
C LEU A 28 -21.44 30.17 -48.77
N MET A 29 -21.59 31.17 -47.92
CA MET A 29 -22.82 31.97 -47.83
C MET A 29 -23.03 32.82 -49.09
N PHE A 30 -21.96 33.39 -49.65
CA PHE A 30 -21.99 34.15 -50.88
C PHE A 30 -22.41 33.30 -52.09
N VAL A 31 -21.88 32.07 -52.19
CA VAL A 31 -22.24 31.13 -53.28
C VAL A 31 -23.68 30.66 -53.20
N LEU A 32 -24.17 30.36 -52.00
CA LEU A 32 -25.50 29.80 -51.80
C LEU A 32 -26.65 30.83 -51.85
N ASN A 33 -26.34 32.13 -51.69
CA ASN A 33 -27.41 33.16 -51.59
C ASN A 33 -27.38 34.17 -52.74
N LYS A 34 -28.33 34.04 -53.67
CA LYS A 34 -28.55 34.97 -54.80
C LYS A 34 -28.71 36.43 -54.35
N SER A 35 -29.35 36.69 -53.22
CA SER A 35 -29.60 38.06 -52.73
C SER A 35 -28.34 38.78 -52.25
N ILE A 36 -27.31 38.05 -51.82
CA ILE A 36 -26.02 38.64 -51.49
C ILE A 36 -25.24 38.99 -52.78
N LYS A 37 -25.41 38.21 -53.84
CA LYS A 37 -24.80 38.46 -55.15
C LYS A 37 -25.35 39.71 -55.81
N ASN A 38 -26.56 40.13 -55.46
CA ASN A 38 -27.21 41.34 -56.01
C ASN A 38 -26.89 42.61 -55.19
N MET A 39 -26.15 42.54 -54.11
CA MET A 39 -25.69 43.69 -53.33
C MET A 39 -24.49 44.34 -53.99
N GLN A 40 -24.23 45.62 -53.68
CA GLN A 40 -23.02 46.27 -54.10
C GLN A 40 -21.79 45.61 -53.50
N ILE A 41 -20.75 45.41 -54.30
CA ILE A 41 -19.52 44.68 -53.87
C ILE A 41 -18.89 45.35 -52.65
N ILE A 42 -18.91 46.69 -52.60
CA ILE A 42 -18.38 47.50 -51.50
C ILE A 42 -19.11 47.17 -50.18
N ASP A 43 -20.47 47.10 -50.20
CA ASP A 43 -21.25 46.80 -49.00
C ASP A 43 -21.02 45.39 -48.50
N VAL A 44 -20.91 44.43 -49.42
CA VAL A 44 -20.57 43.03 -49.08
C VAL A 44 -19.19 42.93 -48.44
N PHE A 45 -18.21 43.68 -48.97
CA PHE A 45 -16.86 43.68 -48.42
C PHE A 45 -16.79 44.33 -47.04
N ILE A 46 -17.43 45.51 -46.86
CA ILE A 46 -17.46 46.23 -45.57
C ILE A 46 -18.12 45.37 -44.51
N ASN A 47 -19.30 44.79 -44.78
CA ASN A 47 -20.02 43.93 -43.81
C ASN A 47 -19.20 42.69 -43.43
N SER A 48 -18.53 42.06 -44.40
CA SER A 48 -17.64 40.95 -44.13
C SER A 48 -16.46 41.31 -43.24
N CYS A 49 -15.79 42.44 -43.52
CA CYS A 49 -14.66 42.92 -42.72
C CYS A 49 -15.07 43.28 -41.28
N VAL A 50 -16.20 43.97 -41.13
CA VAL A 50 -16.74 44.29 -39.80
C VAL A 50 -17.11 43.03 -39.01
N GLY A 51 -17.78 42.08 -39.66
CA GLY A 51 -18.13 40.80 -39.02
C GLY A 51 -16.88 40.03 -38.57
N PHE A 52 -15.84 39.96 -39.39
CA PHE A 52 -14.56 39.36 -39.03
C PHE A 52 -13.91 40.07 -37.84
N LEU A 53 -13.88 41.41 -37.87
CA LEU A 53 -13.27 42.21 -36.80
C LEU A 53 -13.98 41.98 -35.46
N ILE A 54 -15.31 41.94 -35.46
CA ILE A 54 -16.10 41.68 -34.26
C ILE A 54 -15.78 40.27 -33.69
N VAL A 55 -15.79 39.25 -34.54
CA VAL A 55 -15.44 37.87 -34.11
C VAL A 55 -14.02 37.81 -33.55
N PHE A 56 -13.08 38.45 -34.26
CA PHE A 56 -11.67 38.50 -33.83
C PHE A 56 -11.54 39.18 -32.47
N LEU A 57 -12.16 40.33 -32.25
CA LEU A 57 -12.12 41.08 -30.99
C LEU A 57 -12.75 40.27 -29.85
N CYS A 58 -13.91 39.65 -30.08
CA CYS A 58 -14.56 38.80 -29.09
C CYS A 58 -13.67 37.62 -28.66
N ARG A 59 -13.07 36.92 -29.62
CA ARG A 59 -12.13 35.82 -29.37
C ARG A 59 -10.84 36.31 -28.70
N PHE A 60 -10.37 37.49 -29.03
CA PHE A 60 -9.20 38.12 -28.43
C PHE A 60 -9.44 38.45 -26.96
N PHE A 61 -10.50 39.20 -26.63
CA PHE A 61 -10.84 39.56 -25.27
C PHE A 61 -11.28 38.34 -24.46
N GLY A 62 -11.93 37.36 -25.08
CA GLY A 62 -12.25 36.05 -24.50
C GLY A 62 -11.03 35.17 -24.27
N ARG A 63 -9.79 35.64 -24.61
CA ARG A 63 -8.52 34.91 -24.42
C ARG A 63 -8.47 33.55 -25.13
N ILE A 64 -9.21 33.39 -26.26
CA ILE A 64 -9.25 32.16 -27.05
C ILE A 64 -7.88 31.86 -27.68
N TYR A 65 -7.17 32.88 -28.11
CA TYR A 65 -5.84 32.77 -28.74
C TYR A 65 -4.69 32.49 -27.75
N ASN A 66 -4.95 32.66 -26.46
CA ASN A 66 -3.97 32.36 -25.41
C ASN A 66 -4.08 30.92 -24.92
N GLN A 67 -5.09 30.17 -25.36
CA GLN A 67 -5.31 28.80 -24.97
C GLN A 67 -4.44 27.81 -25.74
N ILE A 68 -3.97 26.78 -25.04
CA ILE A 68 -3.21 25.68 -25.65
C ILE A 68 -4.19 24.57 -26.00
N TRP A 69 -4.75 24.60 -27.20
CA TRP A 69 -5.83 23.72 -27.66
C TRP A 69 -5.51 22.21 -27.65
N ARG A 70 -4.22 21.85 -27.74
CA ARG A 70 -3.79 20.44 -27.61
C ARG A 70 -4.17 19.80 -26.27
N TYR A 71 -4.36 20.63 -25.22
CA TYR A 71 -4.76 20.20 -23.87
C TYR A 71 -6.13 20.75 -23.46
N GLY A 72 -6.88 21.35 -24.36
CA GLY A 72 -8.15 22.03 -24.06
C GLY A 72 -9.19 21.07 -23.48
N GLY A 73 -9.65 21.36 -22.24
CA GLY A 73 -10.81 20.68 -21.64
C GLY A 73 -12.15 21.24 -22.15
N ILE A 74 -13.27 20.65 -21.72
CA ILE A 74 -14.63 21.10 -22.07
C ILE A 74 -14.83 22.59 -21.84
N GLN A 75 -14.29 23.15 -20.77
CA GLN A 75 -14.38 24.59 -20.45
C GLN A 75 -13.79 25.49 -21.55
N CYS A 76 -12.75 25.05 -22.29
CA CYS A 76 -12.20 25.80 -23.39
C CYS A 76 -13.15 25.89 -24.58
N TYR A 77 -13.86 24.81 -24.86
CA TYR A 77 -14.86 24.76 -25.94
C TYR A 77 -16.12 25.57 -25.58
N ILE A 78 -16.59 25.49 -24.34
CA ILE A 78 -17.70 26.33 -23.83
C ILE A 78 -17.32 27.81 -23.94
N ARG A 79 -16.11 28.18 -23.56
CA ARG A 79 -15.63 29.57 -23.67
C ARG A 79 -15.62 30.07 -25.13
N LEU A 80 -15.18 29.22 -26.07
CA LEU A 80 -15.25 29.55 -27.50
C LEU A 80 -16.68 29.78 -27.97
N LEU A 81 -17.61 28.88 -27.58
CA LEU A 81 -19.03 29.04 -27.89
C LEU A 81 -19.60 30.35 -27.35
N CYS A 82 -19.35 30.67 -26.07
CA CYS A 82 -19.84 31.89 -25.44
C CYS A 82 -19.27 33.15 -26.13
N THR A 83 -17.97 33.14 -26.52
CA THR A 83 -17.35 34.28 -27.22
C THR A 83 -17.92 34.47 -28.63
N ASP A 84 -18.18 33.37 -29.35
CA ASP A 84 -18.77 33.42 -30.67
C ASP A 84 -20.25 33.84 -30.64
N MET A 85 -21.02 33.39 -29.65
CA MET A 85 -22.39 33.85 -29.40
C MET A 85 -22.42 35.36 -29.11
N LEU A 86 -21.51 35.84 -28.25
CA LEU A 86 -21.38 37.28 -28.00
C LEU A 86 -21.02 38.04 -29.31
N GLY A 87 -20.09 37.51 -30.09
CA GLY A 87 -19.72 38.09 -31.40
C GLY A 87 -20.91 38.14 -32.35
N MET A 88 -21.73 37.10 -32.40
CA MET A 88 -22.96 37.05 -33.20
C MET A 88 -23.95 38.13 -32.79
N VAL A 89 -24.20 38.31 -31.49
CA VAL A 89 -25.10 39.33 -30.96
C VAL A 89 -24.62 40.73 -31.31
N LEU A 90 -23.32 41.00 -31.13
CA LEU A 90 -22.71 42.30 -31.47
C LEU A 90 -22.77 42.59 -32.99
N TYR A 91 -22.55 41.56 -33.82
CA TYR A 91 -22.65 41.72 -35.25
C TYR A 91 -24.09 41.97 -35.71
N LEU A 92 -25.08 41.30 -35.14
CA LEU A 92 -26.49 41.58 -35.37
C LEU A 92 -26.87 43.01 -34.95
N GLY A 93 -26.35 43.48 -33.81
CA GLY A 93 -26.54 44.86 -33.34
C GLY A 93 -25.96 45.88 -34.31
N PHE A 94 -24.75 45.63 -34.86
CA PHE A 94 -24.16 46.45 -35.90
C PHE A 94 -25.02 46.55 -37.17
N GLU A 95 -25.45 45.39 -37.68
CA GLU A 95 -26.28 45.34 -38.90
C GLU A 95 -27.67 45.98 -38.71
N CYS A 96 -28.31 45.82 -37.54
CA CYS A 96 -29.61 46.42 -37.28
C CYS A 96 -29.54 47.93 -36.96
N GLY A 97 -28.46 48.40 -36.33
CA GLY A 97 -28.34 49.77 -35.89
C GLY A 97 -27.47 50.64 -36.82
N LEU A 98 -26.15 50.39 -36.83
CA LEU A 98 -25.19 51.26 -37.52
C LEU A 98 -25.24 51.17 -39.06
N CYS A 99 -25.56 49.99 -39.60
CA CYS A 99 -25.60 49.81 -41.05
C CYS A 99 -26.69 50.70 -41.70
N ASN A 100 -27.84 50.85 -41.02
CA ASN A 100 -28.91 51.77 -41.49
C ASN A 100 -28.50 53.24 -41.35
N LEU A 101 -27.77 53.60 -40.30
CA LEU A 101 -27.32 54.97 -40.07
C LEU A 101 -26.23 55.40 -41.08
N LEU A 102 -25.40 54.46 -41.54
CA LEU A 102 -24.33 54.70 -42.49
C LEU A 102 -24.72 54.52 -43.95
N GLY A 103 -25.99 54.13 -44.24
CA GLY A 103 -26.54 53.97 -45.58
C GLY A 103 -26.06 52.76 -46.36
N PHE A 104 -25.47 51.74 -45.69
CA PHE A 104 -25.02 50.50 -46.34
C PHE A 104 -26.13 49.46 -46.46
N GLN A 105 -26.07 48.65 -47.53
CA GLN A 105 -26.95 47.49 -47.66
C GLN A 105 -26.61 46.43 -46.64
N ARG A 106 -27.62 46.02 -45.86
CA ARG A 106 -27.44 45.04 -44.74
C ARG A 106 -27.63 43.60 -45.15
N PHE A 107 -26.99 42.67 -44.45
CA PHE A 107 -27.31 41.25 -44.51
C PHE A 107 -28.60 40.96 -43.72
N THR A 108 -29.39 40.02 -44.21
CA THR A 108 -30.58 39.58 -43.45
C THR A 108 -30.15 38.80 -42.20
N ILE A 109 -30.92 38.96 -41.12
CA ILE A 109 -30.65 38.35 -39.82
C ILE A 109 -30.41 36.83 -39.94
N SER A 110 -31.23 36.14 -40.74
CA SER A 110 -31.11 34.68 -40.93
C SER A 110 -29.76 34.29 -41.57
N LYS A 111 -29.20 35.10 -42.44
CA LYS A 111 -27.90 34.84 -43.10
C LYS A 111 -26.76 35.06 -42.16
N ILE A 112 -26.84 36.10 -41.33
CA ILE A 112 -25.81 36.36 -40.29
C ILE A 112 -25.76 35.20 -39.31
N ILE A 113 -26.91 34.77 -38.81
CA ILE A 113 -27.00 33.61 -37.89
C ILE A 113 -26.42 32.36 -38.55
N ALA A 114 -26.82 32.07 -39.80
CA ALA A 114 -26.29 30.90 -40.51
C ALA A 114 -24.77 30.95 -40.73
N MET A 115 -24.26 32.08 -41.18
CA MET A 115 -22.79 32.28 -41.40
C MET A 115 -22.01 32.16 -40.10
N MET A 116 -22.46 32.81 -39.04
CA MET A 116 -21.77 32.79 -37.75
C MET A 116 -21.84 31.40 -37.08
N SER A 117 -22.99 30.74 -37.17
CA SER A 117 -23.13 29.35 -36.66
C SER A 117 -22.20 28.40 -37.43
N PHE A 118 -22.12 28.53 -38.75
CA PHE A 118 -21.23 27.70 -39.56
C PHE A 118 -19.75 27.97 -39.24
N ASN A 119 -19.36 29.27 -39.11
CA ASN A 119 -18.01 29.65 -38.67
C ASN A 119 -17.65 29.05 -37.29
N THR A 120 -18.58 29.10 -36.34
CA THR A 120 -18.38 28.51 -34.99
C THR A 120 -18.23 26.98 -35.06
N LEU A 121 -19.04 26.30 -35.88
CA LEU A 121 -18.91 24.83 -36.07
C LEU A 121 -17.58 24.46 -36.70
N LEU A 122 -17.13 25.21 -37.73
CA LEU A 122 -15.82 24.98 -38.35
C LEU A 122 -14.67 25.24 -37.36
N ALA A 123 -14.76 26.29 -36.56
CA ALA A 123 -13.76 26.62 -35.54
C ALA A 123 -13.68 25.58 -34.43
N LEU A 124 -14.80 25.05 -33.99
CA LEU A 124 -14.87 23.92 -33.02
C LEU A 124 -14.31 22.65 -33.64
N GLY A 125 -14.78 22.28 -34.84
CA GLY A 125 -14.33 21.08 -35.54
C GLY A 125 -12.82 21.07 -35.75
N MET A 126 -12.27 22.19 -36.21
CA MET A 126 -10.83 22.35 -36.43
C MET A 126 -10.01 22.15 -35.14
N ARG A 127 -10.47 22.73 -34.03
CA ARG A 127 -9.79 22.60 -32.72
C ARG A 127 -9.92 21.18 -32.15
N MET A 128 -11.06 20.52 -32.36
CA MET A 128 -11.26 19.12 -32.00
C MET A 128 -10.36 18.20 -32.86
N CYS A 129 -10.30 18.40 -34.15
CA CYS A 129 -9.41 17.67 -35.06
C CYS A 129 -7.94 17.85 -34.66
N TYR A 130 -7.52 19.09 -34.39
CA TYR A 130 -6.15 19.36 -33.92
C TYR A 130 -5.82 18.60 -32.62
N ARG A 131 -6.72 18.66 -31.64
CA ARG A 131 -6.57 17.90 -30.37
C ARG A 131 -6.51 16.40 -30.64
N TYR A 132 -7.38 15.87 -31.47
CA TYR A 132 -7.42 14.46 -31.85
C TYR A 132 -6.11 14.03 -32.52
N CYS A 133 -5.67 14.75 -33.54
CA CYS A 133 -4.41 14.48 -34.23
C CYS A 133 -3.21 14.50 -33.27
N PHE A 134 -3.17 15.50 -32.36
CA PHE A 134 -2.10 15.59 -31.38
C PHE A 134 -2.10 14.42 -30.38
N LYS A 135 -3.28 13.98 -29.93
CA LYS A 135 -3.43 12.86 -29.00
C LYS A 135 -2.91 11.54 -29.60
N TYR A 136 -3.24 11.27 -30.86
CA TYR A 136 -2.86 10.02 -31.54
C TYR A 136 -1.57 10.10 -32.34
N GLY A 137 -1.00 11.27 -32.52
CA GLY A 137 0.26 11.48 -33.23
C GLY A 137 1.49 10.82 -32.59
N ASN A 138 1.41 10.44 -31.32
CA ASN A 138 2.48 9.76 -30.60
C ASN A 138 2.45 8.22 -30.74
N GLU A 139 1.43 7.64 -31.38
CA GLU A 139 1.36 6.21 -31.62
C GLU A 139 2.39 5.77 -32.69
N LEU A 140 3.04 4.62 -32.46
CA LEU A 140 3.99 4.03 -33.42
C LEU A 140 3.31 3.35 -34.62
N SER A 141 1.98 3.27 -34.63
CA SER A 141 1.15 2.66 -35.67
C SER A 141 1.14 3.48 -36.99
N ALA A 142 0.67 2.87 -38.08
CA ALA A 142 0.45 3.57 -39.37
C ALA A 142 -0.51 4.77 -39.21
N LYS A 143 -1.53 4.65 -38.32
CA LYS A 143 -2.44 5.73 -37.95
C LYS A 143 -1.70 6.89 -37.30
N GLY A 144 -0.74 6.63 -36.38
CA GLY A 144 0.09 7.66 -35.78
C GLY A 144 1.01 8.35 -36.78
N LYS A 145 1.52 7.66 -37.81
CA LYS A 145 2.29 8.27 -38.90
C LYS A 145 1.43 9.26 -39.69
N LEU A 146 0.19 8.89 -40.05
CA LEU A 146 -0.76 9.75 -40.74
C LEU A 146 -1.12 10.98 -39.88
N MET A 147 -1.37 10.79 -38.58
CA MET A 147 -1.67 11.90 -37.66
C MET A 147 -0.49 12.88 -37.52
N ARG A 148 0.76 12.41 -37.50
CA ARG A 148 1.95 13.27 -37.52
C ARG A 148 2.07 14.07 -38.82
N LEU A 149 1.72 13.46 -39.94
CA LEU A 149 1.69 14.16 -41.24
C LEU A 149 0.65 15.29 -41.23
N LEU A 150 -0.57 14.99 -40.74
CA LEU A 150 -1.63 16.01 -40.61
C LEU A 150 -1.22 17.12 -39.64
N ILE A 151 -0.61 16.80 -38.51
CA ILE A 151 -0.10 17.83 -37.58
C ILE A 151 0.95 18.72 -38.29
N ARG A 152 1.85 18.15 -39.11
CA ARG A 152 2.84 18.94 -39.87
C ARG A 152 2.18 19.87 -40.86
N ILE A 153 1.16 19.40 -41.57
CA ILE A 153 0.39 20.22 -42.53
C ILE A 153 -0.32 21.36 -41.79
N PHE A 154 -1.02 21.05 -40.70
CA PHE A 154 -1.75 22.03 -39.90
C PHE A 154 -0.84 22.98 -39.09
N ALA A 155 0.37 22.56 -38.74
CA ALA A 155 1.32 23.40 -37.99
C ALA A 155 2.18 24.31 -38.86
N PHE A 156 1.96 24.38 -40.20
CA PHE A 156 2.70 25.22 -41.12
C PHE A 156 4.22 25.19 -40.88
N GLY A 157 4.83 23.99 -40.88
CA GLY A 157 6.29 23.86 -40.75
C GLY A 157 6.86 24.29 -39.38
N MET A 158 6.04 24.58 -38.37
CA MET A 158 6.56 24.78 -37.03
C MET A 158 7.28 23.51 -36.62
N SER A 159 8.58 23.61 -36.40
CA SER A 159 9.40 22.58 -35.79
C SER A 159 8.66 22.09 -34.53
N ILE A 160 8.15 20.87 -34.58
CA ILE A 160 7.79 20.14 -33.37
C ILE A 160 9.12 20.09 -32.65
N ARG A 161 9.36 20.99 -31.68
CA ARG A 161 10.45 20.78 -30.74
C ARG A 161 10.24 19.34 -30.27
N LYS A 162 11.17 18.47 -30.56
CA LYS A 162 11.37 17.25 -29.79
C LYS A 162 11.56 17.77 -28.37
N ASP A 163 10.46 17.84 -27.61
CA ASP A 163 10.56 17.89 -26.14
C ASP A 163 11.49 16.75 -25.84
N GLY A 164 12.65 17.07 -25.26
CA GLY A 164 13.77 16.15 -25.16
C GLY A 164 13.27 14.78 -24.78
N GLU A 165 13.84 13.73 -25.37
CA GLU A 165 13.60 12.34 -25.04
C GLU A 165 13.97 12.12 -23.57
N ALA A 166 13.19 12.67 -22.65
CA ALA A 166 13.10 12.17 -21.30
C ALA A 166 12.66 10.71 -21.45
N HIS A 167 13.45 9.79 -20.95
CA HIS A 167 13.19 8.35 -21.04
C HIS A 167 11.74 8.08 -20.63
N LYS A 168 10.85 7.95 -21.61
CA LYS A 168 9.44 7.64 -21.37
C LYS A 168 9.32 6.17 -21.03
N ILE A 169 8.85 5.87 -19.84
CA ILE A 169 8.57 4.54 -19.37
C ILE A 169 7.12 4.22 -19.73
N TYR A 170 6.92 3.31 -20.71
CA TYR A 170 5.58 2.83 -21.05
C TYR A 170 5.08 1.86 -20.01
N VAL A 171 3.87 2.12 -19.48
CA VAL A 171 3.29 1.36 -18.39
C VAL A 171 1.93 0.78 -18.76
N ALA A 172 1.67 -0.45 -18.29
CA ALA A 172 0.36 -1.06 -18.26
C ALA A 172 -0.25 -0.89 -16.86
N ILE A 173 -1.53 -0.52 -16.79
CA ILE A 173 -2.23 -0.37 -15.50
C ILE A 173 -3.17 -1.57 -15.34
N VAL A 174 -2.98 -2.34 -14.27
CA VAL A 174 -3.86 -3.46 -13.88
C VAL A 174 -4.90 -2.93 -12.90
N GLY A 175 -6.17 -2.96 -13.35
CA GLY A 175 -7.31 -2.35 -12.68
C GLY A 175 -7.77 -1.07 -13.39
N ALA A 176 -8.87 -1.16 -14.16
CA ALA A 176 -9.54 -0.04 -14.83
C ALA A 176 -10.73 0.49 -13.98
N GLY A 177 -10.60 0.48 -12.66
CA GLY A 177 -11.51 1.10 -11.70
C GLY A 177 -11.15 2.56 -11.43
N ASN A 178 -11.85 3.19 -10.47
CA ASN A 178 -11.63 4.60 -10.12
C ASN A 178 -10.15 4.91 -9.82
N VAL A 179 -9.45 4.00 -9.14
CA VAL A 179 -8.04 4.17 -8.77
C VAL A 179 -7.13 4.20 -10.00
N GLY A 180 -7.26 3.20 -10.90
CA GLY A 180 -6.44 3.14 -12.11
C GLY A 180 -6.75 4.26 -13.10
N VAL A 181 -8.02 4.68 -13.20
CA VAL A 181 -8.44 5.82 -14.02
C VAL A 181 -7.84 7.12 -13.50
N SER A 182 -7.88 7.36 -12.18
CA SER A 182 -7.25 8.55 -11.57
C SER A 182 -5.74 8.56 -11.75
N LEU A 183 -5.07 7.40 -11.63
CA LEU A 183 -3.63 7.27 -11.88
C LEU A 183 -3.28 7.60 -13.34
N ALA A 184 -4.04 7.08 -14.29
CA ALA A 184 -3.83 7.37 -15.71
C ALA A 184 -4.03 8.85 -16.01
N GLU A 185 -5.04 9.48 -15.40
CA GLU A 185 -5.28 10.91 -15.52
C GLU A 185 -4.12 11.74 -14.93
N GLU A 186 -3.59 11.34 -13.78
CA GLU A 186 -2.42 11.97 -13.17
C GLU A 186 -1.21 11.90 -14.11
N PHE A 187 -0.90 10.74 -14.68
CA PHE A 187 0.21 10.58 -15.62
C PHE A 187 0.03 11.36 -16.93
N LEU A 188 -1.20 11.47 -17.43
CA LEU A 188 -1.49 12.22 -18.65
C LEU A 188 -1.44 13.73 -18.43
N ASN A 189 -1.78 14.22 -17.23
CA ASN A 189 -1.83 15.63 -16.89
C ASN A 189 -0.50 16.16 -16.30
N ASN A 190 0.31 15.31 -15.70
CA ASN A 190 1.58 15.70 -15.09
C ASN A 190 2.73 15.65 -16.10
N LYS A 191 3.23 16.82 -16.51
CA LYS A 191 4.33 16.95 -17.48
C LYS A 191 5.69 16.49 -16.93
N ASN A 192 5.84 16.38 -15.61
CA ASN A 192 7.09 16.03 -14.97
C ASN A 192 7.24 14.53 -14.74
N THR A 193 6.21 13.73 -15.06
CA THR A 193 6.30 12.28 -14.96
C THR A 193 6.96 11.68 -16.19
N SER A 194 7.82 10.69 -15.99
CA SER A 194 8.37 9.86 -17.06
C SER A 194 7.41 8.74 -17.48
N TYR A 195 6.35 8.48 -16.72
CA TYR A 195 5.40 7.40 -17.00
C TYR A 195 4.38 7.77 -18.07
N THR A 196 4.15 6.84 -19.00
CA THR A 196 3.16 6.99 -20.07
C THR A 196 2.27 5.74 -20.10
N PRO A 197 0.99 5.82 -19.66
CA PRO A 197 0.08 4.68 -19.68
C PRO A 197 -0.31 4.36 -21.13
N VAL A 198 -0.14 3.10 -21.54
CA VAL A 198 -0.39 2.65 -22.92
C VAL A 198 -1.51 1.62 -23.03
N CYS A 199 -1.81 0.90 -21.97
CA CYS A 199 -2.92 -0.04 -21.91
C CYS A 199 -3.39 -0.26 -20.47
N PHE A 200 -4.65 -0.70 -20.34
CA PHE A 200 -5.24 -1.21 -19.09
C PHE A 200 -5.51 -2.70 -19.22
N PHE A 201 -5.45 -3.40 -18.09
CA PHE A 201 -5.97 -4.74 -17.91
C PHE A 201 -7.00 -4.75 -16.79
N ASP A 202 -8.19 -5.29 -17.02
CA ASP A 202 -9.24 -5.39 -16.00
C ASP A 202 -9.87 -6.80 -16.02
N ILE A 203 -10.31 -7.27 -14.86
CA ILE A 203 -10.99 -8.57 -14.71
C ILE A 203 -12.40 -8.49 -15.28
N ASN A 204 -13.05 -7.33 -15.18
CA ASN A 204 -14.40 -7.12 -15.65
C ASN A 204 -14.45 -7.12 -17.19
N LYS A 205 -15.12 -8.14 -17.75
CA LYS A 205 -15.29 -8.34 -19.19
C LYS A 205 -16.02 -7.17 -19.87
N ASP A 206 -16.93 -6.49 -19.16
CA ASP A 206 -17.71 -5.39 -19.73
C ASP A 206 -16.88 -4.14 -20.05
N LYS A 207 -15.69 -4.03 -19.46
CA LYS A 207 -14.73 -2.95 -19.73
C LYS A 207 -13.77 -3.28 -20.85
N ALA A 208 -13.54 -4.56 -21.14
CA ALA A 208 -12.64 -5.01 -22.19
C ALA A 208 -13.14 -4.56 -23.57
N GLY A 209 -12.22 -4.12 -24.42
CA GLY A 209 -12.53 -3.59 -25.76
C GLY A 209 -12.99 -2.12 -25.76
N ARG A 210 -13.04 -1.46 -24.59
CA ARG A 210 -13.33 -0.02 -24.47
C ARG A 210 -12.04 0.78 -24.26
N ASP A 211 -12.13 2.09 -24.39
CA ASP A 211 -11.02 3.01 -24.18
C ASP A 211 -11.30 3.94 -22.99
N ILE A 212 -10.28 4.16 -22.15
CA ILE A 212 -10.30 5.14 -21.07
C ILE A 212 -9.25 6.22 -21.42
N TYR A 213 -9.66 7.45 -21.61
CA TYR A 213 -8.81 8.55 -22.13
C TYR A 213 -8.08 8.21 -23.43
N GLY A 214 -8.65 7.28 -24.25
CA GLY A 214 -8.05 6.77 -25.49
C GLY A 214 -6.93 5.75 -25.27
N ILE A 215 -6.84 5.19 -24.06
CA ILE A 215 -5.98 4.06 -23.70
C ILE A 215 -6.85 2.81 -23.72
N PRO A 216 -6.50 1.77 -24.50
CA PRO A 216 -7.32 0.57 -24.63
C PRO A 216 -7.34 -0.24 -23.33
N VAL A 217 -8.49 -0.83 -23.05
CA VAL A 217 -8.71 -1.74 -21.92
C VAL A 217 -8.77 -3.16 -22.46
N PHE A 218 -7.89 -4.02 -21.98
CA PHE A 218 -7.87 -5.46 -22.28
C PHE A 218 -8.40 -6.26 -21.09
N GLN A 219 -8.92 -7.44 -21.37
CA GLN A 219 -9.26 -8.37 -20.31
C GLN A 219 -7.97 -8.91 -19.68
N ALA A 220 -7.94 -9.00 -18.35
CA ALA A 220 -6.82 -9.60 -17.62
C ALA A 220 -6.73 -11.11 -17.88
N LYS A 221 -5.52 -11.67 -17.83
CA LYS A 221 -5.22 -13.10 -18.02
C LYS A 221 -5.62 -13.67 -19.40
N LEU A 222 -5.57 -12.89 -20.46
CA LEU A 222 -5.71 -13.43 -21.83
C LEU A 222 -4.46 -14.24 -22.23
N ASN A 223 -4.65 -15.24 -23.11
CA ASN A 223 -3.54 -16.05 -23.64
C ASN A 223 -2.46 -15.21 -24.34
N ASN A 224 -2.84 -14.08 -24.94
CA ASN A 224 -1.95 -13.15 -25.65
C ASN A 224 -1.55 -11.92 -24.83
N THR A 225 -1.77 -11.91 -23.51
CA THR A 225 -1.45 -10.74 -22.66
C THR A 225 0.02 -10.32 -22.76
N PHE A 226 0.94 -11.29 -22.81
CA PHE A 226 2.38 -11.01 -22.89
C PHE A 226 2.79 -10.45 -24.25
N ASP A 227 2.12 -10.86 -25.32
CA ASP A 227 2.32 -10.28 -26.66
C ASP A 227 1.82 -8.84 -26.69
N ILE A 228 0.65 -8.56 -26.10
CA ILE A 228 0.14 -7.20 -25.96
C ILE A 228 1.13 -6.31 -25.19
N LEU A 229 1.67 -6.79 -24.06
CA LEU A 229 2.68 -6.03 -23.29
C LEU A 229 3.91 -5.70 -24.15
N LYS A 230 4.36 -6.65 -24.97
CA LYS A 230 5.50 -6.49 -25.89
C LYS A 230 5.18 -5.53 -27.03
N ASP A 231 4.02 -5.66 -27.66
CA ASP A 231 3.59 -4.83 -28.79
C ASP A 231 3.42 -3.36 -28.39
N TYR A 232 2.94 -3.10 -27.17
CA TYR A 232 2.84 -1.76 -26.59
C TYR A 232 4.14 -1.26 -25.97
N GLY A 233 5.22 -2.06 -26.01
CA GLY A 233 6.53 -1.70 -25.45
C GLY A 233 6.53 -1.45 -23.95
N VAL A 234 5.64 -2.13 -23.20
CA VAL A 234 5.49 -1.97 -21.75
C VAL A 234 6.78 -2.36 -21.04
N LYS A 235 7.27 -1.48 -20.18
CA LYS A 235 8.43 -1.71 -19.33
C LYS A 235 8.03 -2.02 -17.88
N GLU A 236 6.97 -1.38 -17.39
CA GLU A 236 6.49 -1.56 -16.03
C GLU A 236 4.98 -1.81 -16.01
N ILE A 237 4.55 -2.65 -15.09
CA ILE A 237 3.13 -2.95 -14.83
C ILE A 237 2.78 -2.34 -13.47
N ILE A 238 1.73 -1.54 -13.43
CA ILE A 238 1.29 -0.87 -12.21
C ILE A 238 -0.05 -1.45 -11.76
N PHE A 239 -0.06 -2.05 -10.59
CA PHE A 239 -1.28 -2.53 -9.95
C PHE A 239 -2.00 -1.36 -9.30
N ALA A 240 -3.19 -1.03 -9.80
CA ALA A 240 -4.11 -0.05 -9.24
C ALA A 240 -5.32 -0.75 -8.58
N LEU A 241 -5.05 -1.88 -7.93
CA LEU A 241 -5.96 -2.70 -7.16
C LEU A 241 -5.48 -2.79 -5.72
N PRO A 242 -6.39 -2.84 -4.72
CA PRO A 242 -6.00 -3.09 -3.35
C PRO A 242 -5.24 -4.43 -3.23
N PRO A 243 -4.14 -4.52 -2.46
CA PRO A 243 -3.39 -5.77 -2.27
C PRO A 243 -4.25 -6.90 -1.70
N SER A 244 -5.28 -6.55 -0.95
CA SER A 244 -6.15 -7.43 -0.17
C SER A 244 -7.25 -8.15 -0.94
N THR A 245 -7.31 -8.05 -2.28
CA THR A 245 -8.31 -8.78 -3.06
C THR A 245 -7.74 -10.12 -3.53
N GLU A 246 -8.52 -11.20 -3.42
CA GLU A 246 -8.13 -12.54 -3.93
C GLU A 246 -7.63 -12.49 -5.37
N ASN A 247 -8.29 -11.67 -6.18
CA ASN A 247 -7.91 -11.44 -7.57
C ASN A 247 -6.53 -10.81 -7.73
N THR A 248 -6.05 -10.00 -6.76
CA THR A 248 -4.75 -9.33 -6.85
C THR A 248 -3.60 -10.33 -6.75
N ALA A 249 -3.70 -11.31 -5.86
CA ALA A 249 -2.72 -12.39 -5.72
C ALA A 249 -2.58 -13.19 -7.02
N GLU A 250 -3.70 -13.63 -7.59
CA GLU A 250 -3.70 -14.36 -8.85
C GLU A 250 -3.18 -13.54 -10.04
N LEU A 251 -3.51 -12.26 -10.11
CA LEU A 251 -3.01 -11.37 -11.14
C LEU A 251 -1.50 -11.13 -10.97
N TYR A 252 -1.05 -10.94 -9.73
CA TYR A 252 0.39 -10.82 -9.46
C TYR A 252 1.14 -12.07 -9.90
N ASP A 253 0.66 -13.27 -9.54
CA ASP A 253 1.25 -14.55 -9.94
C ASP A 253 1.25 -14.77 -11.45
N TYR A 254 0.24 -14.25 -12.15
CA TYR A 254 0.19 -14.26 -13.60
C TYR A 254 1.21 -13.30 -14.21
N TYR A 255 1.18 -12.02 -13.82
CA TYR A 255 2.02 -10.97 -14.42
C TYR A 255 3.49 -11.06 -14.00
N LYS A 256 3.82 -11.70 -12.87
CA LYS A 256 5.22 -11.94 -12.48
C LYS A 256 5.99 -12.83 -13.46
N LYS A 257 5.29 -13.53 -14.37
CA LYS A 257 5.90 -14.30 -15.46
C LYS A 257 6.38 -13.42 -16.62
N SER A 258 5.96 -12.15 -16.68
CA SER A 258 6.45 -11.18 -17.65
C SER A 258 7.85 -10.68 -17.28
N ASN A 259 8.56 -10.10 -18.25
CA ASN A 259 9.85 -9.44 -18.01
C ASN A 259 9.70 -7.97 -17.58
N CYS A 260 8.47 -7.54 -17.23
CA CYS A 260 8.19 -6.19 -16.81
C CYS A 260 8.40 -6.03 -15.29
N LYS A 261 8.90 -4.86 -14.88
CA LYS A 261 8.94 -4.49 -13.46
C LYS A 261 7.51 -4.26 -12.96
N ILE A 262 7.16 -4.80 -11.80
CA ILE A 262 5.82 -4.65 -11.21
C ILE A 262 5.86 -3.63 -10.09
N LYS A 263 4.93 -2.67 -10.11
CA LYS A 263 4.71 -1.65 -9.10
C LYS A 263 3.27 -1.64 -8.63
N ILE A 264 3.03 -1.08 -7.46
CA ILE A 264 1.69 -0.86 -6.91
C ILE A 264 1.42 0.64 -6.73
N TYR A 265 0.19 1.05 -7.01
CA TYR A 265 -0.30 2.40 -6.72
C TYR A 265 -1.30 2.32 -5.57
N ASP A 266 -0.79 2.48 -4.37
CA ASP A 266 -1.56 2.37 -3.15
C ASP A 266 -1.05 3.33 -2.07
N TYR A 267 -1.73 3.32 -0.93
CA TYR A 267 -1.25 4.03 0.25
C TYR A 267 0.07 3.41 0.72
N PRO A 268 0.99 4.22 1.28
CA PRO A 268 2.16 3.66 1.96
C PRO A 268 1.70 2.68 3.02
N SER A 269 2.31 1.49 3.06
CA SER A 269 1.98 0.44 4.02
C SER A 269 1.89 1.03 5.44
N PHE A 270 0.80 0.71 6.13
CA PHE A 270 0.54 1.00 7.55
C PHE A 270 0.19 2.44 7.97
N GLN A 271 -0.13 3.36 7.04
CA GLN A 271 -0.57 4.72 7.42
C GLN A 271 -1.66 5.22 6.48
N THR A 272 -2.90 4.87 6.73
CA THR A 272 -4.05 5.24 5.87
C THR A 272 -4.61 6.63 6.13
N ALA A 273 -4.50 7.17 7.33
CA ALA A 273 -5.08 8.46 7.66
C ALA A 273 -4.31 9.65 7.06
N GLY A 274 -4.91 10.33 6.09
CA GLY A 274 -4.46 11.63 5.58
C GLY A 274 -3.36 11.62 4.51
N LYS A 275 -2.93 10.47 4.00
CA LYS A 275 -1.91 10.38 2.93
C LYS A 275 -2.52 10.13 1.55
N LYS A 276 -1.90 10.72 0.53
CA LYS A 276 -2.21 10.42 -0.88
C LYS A 276 -1.60 9.07 -1.27
N ARG A 277 -2.29 8.34 -2.17
CA ARG A 277 -1.72 7.16 -2.82
C ARG A 277 -0.43 7.52 -3.51
N GLN A 278 0.54 6.61 -3.47
CA GLN A 278 1.85 6.77 -4.09
C GLN A 278 2.18 5.57 -4.96
N LEU A 279 2.91 5.82 -6.02
CA LEU A 279 3.51 4.76 -6.81
C LEU A 279 4.76 4.25 -6.09
N ARG A 280 4.75 3.00 -5.69
CA ARG A 280 5.85 2.34 -5.00
C ARG A 280 6.12 0.95 -5.59
N GLU A 281 7.26 0.38 -5.27
CA GLU A 281 7.54 -1.02 -5.55
C GLU A 281 6.67 -1.91 -4.65
N PHE A 282 6.43 -3.14 -5.09
CA PHE A 282 5.82 -4.15 -4.23
C PHE A 282 6.79 -4.43 -3.07
N GLU A 283 6.30 -4.28 -1.86
CA GLU A 283 6.99 -4.72 -0.66
C GLU A 283 6.63 -6.17 -0.36
N ILE A 284 7.42 -6.81 0.50
CA ILE A 284 7.20 -8.21 0.84
C ILE A 284 5.87 -8.38 1.59
N GLU A 285 5.50 -7.36 2.34
CA GLU A 285 4.24 -7.26 3.07
C GLU A 285 3.02 -7.32 2.13
N ASP A 286 3.12 -6.74 0.94
CA ASP A 286 2.06 -6.81 -0.08
C ASP A 286 1.85 -8.25 -0.59
N LEU A 287 2.88 -9.10 -0.52
CA LEU A 287 2.79 -10.51 -0.94
C LEU A 287 1.93 -11.37 -0.02
N LEU A 288 1.55 -10.88 1.14
CA LEU A 288 0.55 -11.55 1.99
C LEU A 288 -0.85 -11.39 1.43
N PHE A 289 -1.09 -10.41 0.58
CA PHE A 289 -2.41 -10.06 0.02
C PHE A 289 -3.51 -9.96 1.08
N ARG A 290 -3.15 -9.49 2.30
CA ARG A 290 -4.08 -9.31 3.42
C ARG A 290 -4.52 -7.85 3.52
N LYS A 291 -5.75 -7.65 4.01
CA LYS A 291 -6.25 -6.31 4.34
C LYS A 291 -5.50 -5.79 5.56
N PRO A 292 -5.00 -4.54 5.53
CA PRO A 292 -4.58 -3.89 6.75
C PRO A 292 -5.75 -3.87 7.74
N ILE A 293 -5.49 -4.30 8.97
CA ILE A 293 -6.47 -4.21 10.05
C ILE A 293 -6.31 -2.81 10.67
N GLU A 294 -7.41 -2.12 10.90
CA GLU A 294 -7.42 -0.86 11.64
C GLU A 294 -8.25 -1.04 12.91
N ILE A 295 -7.70 -0.68 14.07
CA ILE A 295 -8.48 -0.61 15.30
C ILE A 295 -9.43 0.58 15.16
N SER A 296 -10.67 0.30 14.83
CA SER A 296 -11.79 1.24 14.86
C SER A 296 -12.72 0.96 16.05
N ASP A 297 -12.42 -0.06 16.84
CA ASP A 297 -13.23 -0.49 17.98
C ASP A 297 -13.06 0.47 19.15
N GLU A 298 -14.15 1.16 19.50
CA GLU A 298 -14.20 2.11 20.63
C GLU A 298 -13.88 1.43 21.97
N LYS A 299 -14.17 0.14 22.14
CA LYS A 299 -13.85 -0.59 23.37
C LYS A 299 -12.34 -0.68 23.56
N THR A 300 -11.61 -1.08 22.52
CA THR A 300 -10.14 -1.18 22.58
C THR A 300 -9.49 0.19 22.77
N LEU A 301 -9.94 1.21 22.04
CA LEU A 301 -9.43 2.58 22.19
C LEU A 301 -9.67 3.12 23.60
N GLY A 302 -10.89 2.95 24.14
CA GLY A 302 -11.27 3.39 25.47
C GLY A 302 -10.55 2.61 26.59
N TYR A 303 -10.17 1.37 26.36
CA TYR A 303 -9.49 0.53 27.35
C TYR A 303 -8.10 1.06 27.73
N TYR A 304 -7.33 1.55 26.77
CA TYR A 304 -5.99 2.09 26.98
C TYR A 304 -5.98 3.60 27.26
N ALA A 305 -7.09 4.30 27.05
CA ALA A 305 -7.18 5.73 27.30
C ALA A 305 -6.95 6.07 28.78
N ASN A 306 -6.13 7.08 29.05
CA ASN A 306 -5.75 7.54 30.39
C ASN A 306 -5.06 6.50 31.29
N LYS A 307 -4.51 5.42 30.74
CA LYS A 307 -3.77 4.38 31.46
C LYS A 307 -2.25 4.58 31.35
N VAL A 308 -1.54 4.22 32.40
CA VAL A 308 -0.07 4.08 32.41
C VAL A 308 0.27 2.68 31.91
N VAL A 309 0.96 2.59 30.77
CA VAL A 309 1.26 1.30 30.12
C VAL A 309 2.77 1.07 30.09
N LEU A 310 3.24 0.02 30.75
CA LEU A 310 4.63 -0.45 30.68
C LEU A 310 4.76 -1.56 29.64
N ILE A 311 5.67 -1.39 28.69
CA ILE A 311 6.02 -2.40 27.69
C ILE A 311 7.44 -2.86 27.96
N THR A 312 7.62 -4.15 28.25
CA THR A 312 8.95 -4.76 28.33
C THR A 312 9.32 -5.39 27.01
N GLY A 313 10.53 -5.10 26.52
CA GLY A 313 11.02 -5.56 25.23
C GLY A 313 10.68 -4.59 24.09
N GLY A 314 11.61 -3.70 23.75
CA GLY A 314 11.52 -2.71 22.66
C GLY A 314 11.87 -3.26 21.27
N GLY A 315 11.80 -4.58 21.07
CA GLY A 315 12.00 -5.21 19.76
C GLY A 315 10.89 -4.87 18.75
N SER A 316 10.80 -5.60 17.64
CA SER A 316 9.86 -5.31 16.54
C SER A 316 8.39 -5.21 16.99
N ILE A 317 7.94 -6.09 17.89
CA ILE A 317 6.55 -6.06 18.40
C ILE A 317 6.38 -4.96 19.44
N GLY A 318 7.26 -4.86 20.45
CA GLY A 318 7.13 -3.84 21.49
C GLY A 318 7.21 -2.41 20.96
N SER A 319 8.09 -2.15 20.00
CA SER A 319 8.16 -0.85 19.30
C SER A 319 6.85 -0.52 18.59
N GLU A 320 6.24 -1.50 17.94
CA GLU A 320 4.96 -1.29 17.24
C GLU A 320 3.78 -1.13 18.21
N LEU A 321 3.79 -1.86 19.33
CA LEU A 321 2.81 -1.65 20.40
C LEU A 321 2.86 -0.19 20.90
N CYS A 322 4.07 0.37 21.11
CA CYS A 322 4.22 1.80 21.45
C CYS A 322 3.62 2.72 20.39
N ARG A 323 3.87 2.45 19.09
CA ARG A 323 3.31 3.26 17.99
C ARG A 323 1.80 3.25 17.94
N GLN A 324 1.20 2.11 18.26
CA GLN A 324 -0.26 1.95 18.24
C GLN A 324 -0.91 2.54 19.49
N LEU A 325 -0.35 2.28 20.66
CA LEU A 325 -0.82 2.88 21.92
C LEU A 325 -0.76 4.41 21.89
N ALA A 326 0.26 4.99 21.24
CA ALA A 326 0.36 6.45 21.09
C ALA A 326 -0.85 7.08 20.37
N LYS A 327 -1.65 6.29 19.64
CA LYS A 327 -2.88 6.73 18.98
C LYS A 327 -4.12 6.63 19.88
N MET A 328 -4.02 5.91 21.01
CA MET A 328 -5.13 5.58 21.91
C MET A 328 -5.23 6.52 23.13
N SER A 329 -4.49 7.62 23.13
CA SER A 329 -4.47 8.62 24.21
C SER A 329 -4.17 8.03 25.60
N PRO A 330 -3.11 7.23 25.78
CA PRO A 330 -2.71 6.75 27.10
C PRO A 330 -2.28 7.94 27.98
N LYS A 331 -2.31 7.75 29.30
CA LYS A 331 -1.76 8.73 30.23
C LYS A 331 -0.24 8.81 30.09
N GLN A 332 0.43 7.65 30.01
CA GLN A 332 1.87 7.55 29.84
C GLN A 332 2.22 6.19 29.22
N ILE A 333 3.24 6.15 28.40
CA ILE A 333 3.85 4.90 27.88
C ILE A 333 5.27 4.82 28.42
N ILE A 334 5.62 3.68 29.01
CA ILE A 334 6.99 3.35 29.41
C ILE A 334 7.46 2.18 28.54
N ILE A 335 8.57 2.33 27.82
CA ILE A 335 9.21 1.24 27.09
C ILE A 335 10.51 0.87 27.77
N LEU A 336 10.67 -0.40 28.09
CA LEU A 336 11.84 -0.95 28.79
C LEU A 336 12.52 -2.01 27.94
N ASP A 337 13.83 -1.87 27.73
CA ASP A 337 14.68 -2.86 27.06
C ASP A 337 16.12 -2.78 27.57
N ILE A 338 16.87 -3.85 27.38
CA ILE A 338 18.34 -3.87 27.60
C ILE A 338 19.11 -3.22 26.43
N TYR A 339 18.49 -3.12 25.24
CA TYR A 339 19.09 -2.60 24.01
C TYR A 339 18.71 -1.14 23.80
N GLU A 340 19.56 -0.21 24.26
CA GLU A 340 19.31 1.24 24.25
C GLU A 340 19.00 1.81 22.87
N ASN A 341 19.75 1.41 21.82
CA ASN A 341 19.59 2.03 20.50
C ASN A 341 18.20 1.80 19.92
N GLY A 342 17.64 0.60 20.08
CA GLY A 342 16.31 0.27 19.55
C GLY A 342 15.20 1.12 20.19
N VAL A 343 15.23 1.30 21.51
CA VAL A 343 14.22 2.09 22.22
C VAL A 343 14.42 3.59 22.03
N TYR A 344 15.68 4.04 21.87
CA TYR A 344 16.00 5.42 21.53
C TYR A 344 15.39 5.82 20.17
N ASP A 345 15.55 4.97 19.14
CA ASP A 345 14.99 5.22 17.81
C ASP A 345 13.46 5.39 17.87
N VAL A 346 12.77 4.50 18.61
CA VAL A 346 11.31 4.58 18.82
C VAL A 346 10.93 5.86 19.56
N GLN A 347 11.68 6.22 20.59
CA GLN A 347 11.46 7.46 21.34
C GLN A 347 11.56 8.69 20.42
N GLN A 348 12.63 8.78 19.61
CA GLN A 348 12.81 9.91 18.70
C GLN A 348 11.71 9.97 17.64
N GLU A 349 11.31 8.83 17.06
CA GLU A 349 10.21 8.75 16.11
C GLU A 349 8.91 9.30 16.71
N LEU A 350 8.53 8.82 17.90
CA LEU A 350 7.28 9.18 18.53
C LEU A 350 7.30 10.64 19.07
N LYS A 351 8.42 11.11 19.62
CA LYS A 351 8.60 12.52 20.02
C LYS A 351 8.51 13.47 18.83
N PHE A 352 9.10 13.10 17.68
CA PHE A 352 8.97 13.89 16.45
C PHE A 352 7.53 13.98 15.96
N LYS A 353 6.77 12.88 16.06
CA LYS A 353 5.39 12.80 15.56
C LYS A 353 4.37 13.45 16.47
N TYR A 354 4.47 13.27 17.77
CA TYR A 354 3.45 13.69 18.75
C TYR A 354 3.88 14.87 19.62
N GLY A 355 5.19 15.19 19.68
CA GLY A 355 5.73 16.25 20.53
C GLY A 355 5.34 16.04 22.00
N ASN A 356 4.97 17.13 22.66
CA ASN A 356 4.57 17.12 24.06
C ASN A 356 3.16 16.55 24.34
N LYS A 357 2.47 16.04 23.30
CA LYS A 357 1.13 15.43 23.45
C LYS A 357 1.19 13.98 23.94
N LEU A 358 2.34 13.34 23.83
CA LEU A 358 2.58 11.97 24.26
C LEU A 358 3.62 11.97 25.36
N ASP A 359 3.24 11.49 26.54
CA ASP A 359 4.17 11.20 27.62
C ASP A 359 4.77 9.81 27.38
N LEU A 360 6.03 9.78 26.91
CA LEU A 360 6.77 8.56 26.58
C LEU A 360 8.12 8.57 27.28
N GLU A 361 8.31 7.60 28.15
CA GLU A 361 9.55 7.38 28.89
C GLU A 361 10.25 6.10 28.44
N VAL A 362 11.57 6.09 28.54
CA VAL A 362 12.43 4.94 28.18
C VAL A 362 13.25 4.56 29.40
N GLU A 363 13.18 3.28 29.76
CA GLU A 363 13.99 2.71 30.85
C GLU A 363 14.91 1.62 30.28
N ILE A 364 16.18 1.64 30.70
CA ILE A 364 17.16 0.64 30.30
C ILE A 364 17.38 -0.31 31.45
N ALA A 365 16.75 -1.48 31.37
CA ALA A 365 16.84 -2.51 32.38
C ALA A 365 16.56 -3.91 31.78
N SER A 366 16.98 -4.96 32.50
CA SER A 366 16.65 -6.35 32.18
C SER A 366 15.49 -6.84 33.03
N ILE A 367 14.53 -7.55 32.44
CA ILE A 367 13.47 -8.24 33.20
C ILE A 367 14.01 -9.31 34.16
N THR A 368 15.27 -9.73 34.01
CA THR A 368 15.94 -10.67 34.92
C THR A 368 16.49 -9.99 36.17
N ASP A 369 16.59 -8.67 36.18
CA ASP A 369 17.01 -7.86 37.31
C ASP A 369 15.79 -7.33 38.04
N LYS A 370 15.36 -8.05 39.08
CA LYS A 370 14.14 -7.72 39.83
C LYS A 370 14.26 -6.41 40.57
N ASP A 371 15.45 -6.08 41.08
CA ASP A 371 15.67 -4.85 41.84
C ASP A 371 15.57 -3.62 40.92
N ALA A 372 16.20 -3.68 39.75
CA ALA A 372 16.07 -2.61 38.74
C ALA A 372 14.62 -2.47 38.27
N MET A 373 13.91 -3.58 38.04
CA MET A 373 12.49 -3.57 37.66
C MET A 373 11.61 -2.97 38.78
N SER A 374 11.88 -3.27 40.05
CA SER A 374 11.13 -2.74 41.19
C SER A 374 11.19 -1.20 41.22
N VAL A 375 12.36 -0.60 40.96
CA VAL A 375 12.51 0.87 40.85
C VAL A 375 11.61 1.45 39.75
N VAL A 376 11.49 0.75 38.61
CA VAL A 376 10.62 1.18 37.50
C VAL A 376 9.15 1.11 37.92
N PHE A 377 8.71 0.02 38.57
CA PHE A 377 7.34 -0.12 39.04
C PHE A 377 6.98 0.91 40.12
N GLU A 378 7.89 1.16 41.07
CA GLU A 378 7.71 2.18 42.11
C GLU A 378 7.61 3.59 41.52
N LYS A 379 8.41 3.90 40.49
CA LYS A 379 8.42 5.23 39.85
C LYS A 379 7.17 5.52 39.04
N TYR A 380 6.65 4.54 38.31
CA TYR A 380 5.61 4.77 37.29
C TYR A 380 4.23 4.23 37.67
N HIS A 381 4.12 3.28 38.59
CA HIS A 381 2.86 2.64 38.99
C HIS A 381 2.01 2.23 37.77
N PRO A 382 2.48 1.30 36.91
CA PRO A 382 1.77 0.97 35.68
C PRO A 382 0.40 0.33 35.95
N ASP A 383 -0.64 0.77 35.25
CA ASP A 383 -1.96 0.12 35.25
C ASP A 383 -1.92 -1.18 34.43
N ILE A 384 -1.18 -1.17 33.33
CA ILE A 384 -1.10 -2.28 32.35
C ILE A 384 0.36 -2.59 32.07
N VAL A 385 0.72 -3.87 32.08
CA VAL A 385 2.05 -4.35 31.69
C VAL A 385 1.91 -5.29 30.49
N ILE A 386 2.66 -4.99 29.41
CA ILE A 386 2.73 -5.83 28.22
C ILE A 386 4.14 -6.42 28.12
N ASN A 387 4.28 -7.70 28.39
CA ASN A 387 5.57 -8.41 28.37
C ASN A 387 5.85 -8.96 26.97
N ALA A 388 6.64 -8.19 26.17
CA ALA A 388 7.16 -8.60 24.87
C ALA A 388 8.66 -8.95 24.89
N ALA A 389 9.32 -8.84 26.06
CA ALA A 389 10.72 -9.21 26.25
C ALA A 389 10.90 -10.71 26.21
N ALA A 390 11.72 -11.22 25.29
CA ALA A 390 12.11 -12.63 25.22
C ALA A 390 13.29 -12.88 24.30
N HIS A 391 14.07 -13.90 24.57
CA HIS A 391 14.99 -14.50 23.62
C HIS A 391 14.22 -15.41 22.67
N LYS A 392 14.16 -15.05 21.36
CA LYS A 392 13.26 -15.70 20.37
C LYS A 392 13.95 -16.58 19.33
N HIS A 393 15.28 -16.49 19.21
CA HIS A 393 16.02 -17.20 18.16
C HIS A 393 16.21 -18.68 18.52
N VAL A 394 15.42 -19.57 17.89
CA VAL A 394 15.43 -21.01 18.17
C VAL A 394 16.84 -21.60 18.12
N PRO A 395 17.67 -21.45 17.05
CA PRO A 395 18.98 -22.08 17.02
C PRO A 395 19.94 -21.58 18.12
N LEU A 396 19.83 -20.30 18.50
CA LEU A 396 20.67 -19.76 19.57
C LEU A 396 20.24 -20.29 20.94
N MET A 397 18.94 -20.43 21.18
CA MET A 397 18.44 -20.94 22.46
C MET A 397 18.68 -22.44 22.62
N GLU A 398 18.76 -23.20 21.54
CA GLU A 398 19.17 -24.60 21.59
C GLU A 398 20.60 -24.79 22.18
N HIS A 399 21.49 -23.83 21.94
CA HIS A 399 22.84 -23.83 22.51
C HIS A 399 22.95 -23.11 23.86
N ASN A 400 21.94 -22.33 24.25
CA ASN A 400 21.95 -21.48 25.44
C ASN A 400 20.70 -21.71 26.29
N CYS A 401 20.42 -22.96 26.66
CA CYS A 401 19.21 -23.34 27.38
C CYS A 401 19.09 -22.65 28.75
N VAL A 402 20.19 -22.53 29.48
CA VAL A 402 20.25 -21.83 30.78
C VAL A 402 19.81 -20.37 30.62
N GLU A 403 20.34 -19.67 29.62
CA GLU A 403 20.01 -18.26 29.40
C GLU A 403 18.57 -18.10 28.90
N ALA A 404 18.07 -19.03 28.07
CA ALA A 404 16.68 -19.04 27.64
C ALA A 404 15.71 -19.16 28.81
N ILE A 405 15.97 -20.06 29.76
CA ILE A 405 15.16 -20.21 30.97
C ILE A 405 15.27 -18.98 31.86
N LYS A 406 16.47 -18.50 32.12
CA LYS A 406 16.72 -17.33 32.96
C LYS A 406 15.96 -16.10 32.43
N ASN A 407 16.14 -15.79 31.15
CA ASN A 407 15.51 -14.59 30.57
C ASN A 407 14.00 -14.76 30.37
N ASN A 408 13.58 -15.84 29.70
CA ASN A 408 12.16 -15.97 29.34
C ASN A 408 11.30 -16.38 30.55
N VAL A 409 11.71 -17.43 31.32
CA VAL A 409 10.90 -17.97 32.42
C VAL A 409 11.01 -17.08 33.66
N PHE A 410 12.23 -16.94 34.22
CA PHE A 410 12.41 -16.17 35.45
C PHE A 410 12.25 -14.67 35.25
N GLY A 411 12.58 -14.14 34.08
CA GLY A 411 12.25 -12.76 33.75
C GLY A 411 10.75 -12.48 33.71
N THR A 412 9.94 -13.42 33.18
CA THR A 412 8.46 -13.30 33.20
C THR A 412 7.90 -13.43 34.63
N GLU A 413 8.44 -14.35 35.44
CA GLU A 413 8.09 -14.51 36.84
C GLU A 413 8.34 -13.21 37.62
N ASN A 414 9.54 -12.60 37.51
CA ASN A 414 9.88 -11.34 38.15
C ASN A 414 8.88 -10.23 37.81
N VAL A 415 8.52 -10.09 36.53
CA VAL A 415 7.57 -9.09 36.10
C VAL A 415 6.18 -9.33 36.71
N LEU A 416 5.72 -10.59 36.78
CA LEU A 416 4.43 -10.94 37.36
C LEU A 416 4.40 -10.75 38.89
N GLU A 417 5.48 -11.09 39.61
CA GLU A 417 5.63 -10.83 41.03
C GLU A 417 5.49 -9.31 41.32
N LEU A 418 6.17 -8.46 40.53
CA LEU A 418 6.07 -7.03 40.66
C LEU A 418 4.67 -6.50 40.27
N CYS A 419 4.03 -7.09 39.25
CA CYS A 419 2.63 -6.75 38.93
C CYS A 419 1.70 -7.01 40.12
N GLU A 420 1.88 -8.12 40.83
CA GLU A 420 1.10 -8.42 42.01
C GLU A 420 1.42 -7.52 43.20
N GLU A 421 2.71 -7.20 43.41
CA GLU A 421 3.21 -6.36 44.50
C GLU A 421 2.73 -4.92 44.37
N TYR A 422 2.79 -4.35 43.13
CA TYR A 422 2.42 -2.96 42.86
C TYR A 422 0.97 -2.78 42.39
N GLY A 423 0.15 -3.84 42.40
CA GLY A 423 -1.28 -3.77 42.14
C GLY A 423 -1.64 -3.42 40.68
N VAL A 424 -0.92 -3.97 39.72
CA VAL A 424 -1.19 -3.81 38.29
C VAL A 424 -2.54 -4.43 37.92
N ASP A 425 -3.39 -3.69 37.23
CA ASP A 425 -4.72 -4.17 36.81
C ASP A 425 -4.62 -5.36 35.81
N ARG A 426 -3.68 -5.25 34.83
CA ARG A 426 -3.57 -6.21 33.74
C ARG A 426 -2.13 -6.50 33.34
N PHE A 427 -1.83 -7.78 33.25
CA PHE A 427 -0.62 -8.31 32.61
C PHE A 427 -0.97 -8.99 31.30
N MET A 428 -0.29 -8.65 30.22
CA MET A 428 -0.44 -9.24 28.91
C MET A 428 0.90 -9.80 28.44
N MET A 429 0.91 -11.05 28.00
CA MET A 429 2.13 -11.69 27.50
C MET A 429 2.08 -11.98 26.00
N VAL A 430 3.08 -11.52 25.29
CA VAL A 430 3.32 -11.92 23.89
C VAL A 430 3.84 -13.35 23.87
N SER A 431 3.11 -14.29 23.24
CA SER A 431 3.50 -15.69 23.08
C SER A 431 3.69 -16.07 21.60
N THR A 432 3.81 -17.35 21.32
CA THR A 432 4.14 -17.87 19.99
C THR A 432 3.44 -19.20 19.71
N ASP A 433 3.22 -19.51 18.43
CA ASP A 433 2.80 -20.81 17.90
C ASP A 433 3.69 -21.98 18.39
N LYS A 434 4.97 -21.69 18.64
CA LYS A 434 5.96 -22.69 19.05
C LYS A 434 5.79 -23.15 20.51
N ALA A 435 4.91 -22.51 21.28
CA ALA A 435 4.55 -22.91 22.65
C ALA A 435 3.52 -24.05 22.71
N VAL A 436 2.76 -24.30 21.64
CA VAL A 436 1.66 -25.28 21.59
C VAL A 436 2.18 -26.70 21.84
N ASN A 437 3.00 -27.24 20.98
CA ASN A 437 3.68 -28.52 21.13
C ASN A 437 5.18 -28.28 20.88
N PRO A 438 5.92 -27.77 21.86
CA PRO A 438 7.27 -27.32 21.65
C PRO A 438 8.19 -28.46 21.20
N THR A 439 9.02 -28.16 20.18
CA THR A 439 10.11 -29.05 19.74
C THR A 439 11.48 -28.42 19.98
N ASN A 440 11.49 -27.27 20.62
CA ASN A 440 12.69 -26.49 20.87
C ASN A 440 12.62 -25.77 22.21
N VAL A 441 13.80 -25.41 22.73
CA VAL A 441 13.96 -24.76 24.04
C VAL A 441 13.18 -23.43 24.12
N MET A 442 13.23 -22.61 23.07
CA MET A 442 12.52 -21.33 23.06
C MET A 442 11.00 -21.52 23.20
N GLY A 443 10.42 -22.43 22.44
CA GLY A 443 8.98 -22.76 22.54
C GLY A 443 8.62 -23.32 23.92
N ALA A 444 9.44 -24.23 24.48
CA ALA A 444 9.24 -24.78 25.82
C ALA A 444 9.33 -23.68 26.90
N THR A 445 10.26 -22.72 26.80
CA THR A 445 10.31 -21.59 27.76
C THR A 445 9.08 -20.70 27.65
N LYS A 446 8.57 -20.42 26.43
CA LYS A 446 7.34 -19.63 26.26
C LYS A 446 6.12 -20.37 26.80
N ARG A 447 6.04 -21.70 26.63
CA ARG A 447 4.98 -22.49 27.23
C ARG A 447 5.00 -22.40 28.77
N MET A 448 6.19 -22.47 29.39
CA MET A 448 6.31 -22.26 30.83
C MET A 448 5.85 -20.86 31.26
N CYS A 449 6.17 -19.81 30.48
CA CYS A 449 5.67 -18.47 30.75
C CYS A 449 4.13 -18.37 30.71
N GLU A 450 3.47 -19.07 29.78
CA GLU A 450 2.01 -19.15 29.72
C GLU A 450 1.45 -19.79 31.00
N MET A 451 2.05 -20.90 31.46
CA MET A 451 1.64 -21.58 32.70
C MET A 451 1.82 -20.67 33.92
N ILE A 452 2.91 -19.88 33.99
CA ILE A 452 3.11 -18.88 35.04
C ILE A 452 2.00 -17.84 35.00
N ALA A 453 1.71 -17.24 33.84
CA ALA A 453 0.68 -16.23 33.70
C ALA A 453 -0.71 -16.77 34.10
N GLN A 454 -1.05 -18.01 33.71
CA GLN A 454 -2.29 -18.66 34.13
C GLN A 454 -2.36 -18.92 35.64
N SER A 455 -1.24 -19.31 36.27
CA SER A 455 -1.18 -19.53 37.72
C SER A 455 -1.38 -18.25 38.53
N TYR A 456 -0.80 -17.13 38.08
CA TYR A 456 -1.04 -15.79 38.67
C TYR A 456 -2.48 -15.31 38.45
N ALA A 457 -3.04 -15.57 37.27
CA ALA A 457 -4.47 -15.34 37.02
C ALA A 457 -5.38 -16.06 38.01
N ALA A 458 -5.06 -17.33 38.33
CA ALA A 458 -5.82 -18.12 39.29
C ALA A 458 -5.78 -17.56 40.72
N ARG A 459 -4.72 -16.84 41.10
CA ARG A 459 -4.62 -16.10 42.38
C ARG A 459 -5.55 -14.87 42.44
N GLY A 460 -5.97 -14.35 41.29
CA GLY A 460 -6.98 -13.30 41.20
C GLY A 460 -6.52 -11.88 41.57
N LYS A 461 -5.22 -11.66 41.87
CA LYS A 461 -4.69 -10.34 42.22
C LYS A 461 -4.36 -9.50 40.98
N VAL A 462 -3.93 -10.14 39.90
CA VAL A 462 -3.62 -9.52 38.60
C VAL A 462 -4.39 -10.27 37.54
N LYS A 463 -5.05 -9.54 36.61
CA LYS A 463 -5.68 -10.18 35.44
C LYS A 463 -4.63 -10.47 34.39
N CYS A 464 -4.42 -11.74 34.06
CA CYS A 464 -3.40 -12.13 33.08
C CYS A 464 -4.03 -12.62 31.80
N SER A 465 -3.34 -12.39 30.68
CA SER A 465 -3.66 -12.99 29.38
C SER A 465 -2.39 -13.22 28.56
N CYS A 466 -2.43 -14.21 27.68
CA CYS A 466 -1.36 -14.52 26.73
C CYS A 466 -1.90 -14.46 25.31
N THR A 467 -1.09 -14.05 24.33
CA THR A 467 -1.50 -14.03 22.93
C THR A 467 -0.47 -14.77 22.09
N ARG A 468 -0.90 -15.88 21.46
CA ARG A 468 -0.09 -16.71 20.55
C ARG A 468 -0.30 -16.26 19.11
N PHE A 469 0.79 -16.09 18.39
CA PHE A 469 0.80 -15.91 16.94
C PHE A 469 2.06 -16.51 16.31
N GLY A 470 2.04 -16.71 15.01
CA GLY A 470 3.14 -17.30 14.24
C GLY A 470 4.23 -16.30 13.89
N ASN A 471 4.81 -16.44 12.67
CA ASN A 471 5.90 -15.55 12.30
C ASN A 471 5.35 -14.17 11.89
N VAL A 472 6.14 -13.12 12.18
CA VAL A 472 5.83 -11.77 11.72
C VAL A 472 6.84 -11.33 10.66
N LEU A 473 6.33 -10.74 9.58
CA LEU A 473 7.12 -10.30 8.44
C LEU A 473 8.07 -9.17 8.83
N GLY A 474 9.29 -9.23 8.32
CA GLY A 474 10.26 -8.15 8.48
C GLY A 474 10.81 -7.97 9.90
N SER A 475 10.45 -8.83 10.88
CA SER A 475 10.99 -8.72 12.24
C SER A 475 12.50 -8.91 12.26
N ALA A 476 13.17 -8.20 13.17
CA ALA A 476 14.62 -8.26 13.32
C ALA A 476 15.13 -9.71 13.47
N GLY A 477 16.14 -10.10 12.69
CA GLY A 477 16.72 -11.44 12.67
C GLY A 477 15.86 -12.54 12.04
N SER A 478 14.74 -12.22 11.42
CA SER A 478 13.90 -13.20 10.70
C SER A 478 14.43 -13.51 9.29
N VAL A 479 13.79 -14.46 8.61
CA VAL A 479 14.18 -14.97 7.28
C VAL A 479 14.22 -13.87 6.22
N ILE A 480 13.30 -12.91 6.25
CA ILE A 480 13.20 -11.84 5.26
C ILE A 480 14.38 -10.87 5.27
N PRO A 481 14.77 -10.28 6.41
CA PRO A 481 16.01 -9.50 6.50
C PRO A 481 17.27 -10.30 6.10
N LEU A 482 17.31 -11.60 6.39
CA LEU A 482 18.39 -12.46 5.95
C LEU A 482 18.43 -12.56 4.41
N PHE A 483 17.33 -12.91 3.78
CA PHE A 483 17.24 -13.02 2.32
C PHE A 483 17.54 -11.68 1.64
N LYS A 484 17.04 -10.55 2.16
CA LYS A 484 17.37 -9.20 1.64
C LYS A 484 18.90 -8.97 1.63
N ARG A 485 19.59 -9.30 2.71
CA ARG A 485 21.07 -9.16 2.79
C ARG A 485 21.79 -10.09 1.82
N GLN A 486 21.37 -11.35 1.72
CA GLN A 486 21.96 -12.32 0.80
C GLN A 486 21.76 -11.91 -0.67
N ILE A 487 20.58 -11.44 -1.02
CA ILE A 487 20.28 -10.93 -2.36
C ILE A 487 21.12 -9.69 -2.68
N ALA A 488 21.24 -8.75 -1.74
CA ALA A 488 22.05 -7.54 -1.90
C ALA A 488 23.55 -7.86 -2.05
N ALA A 489 24.01 -8.96 -1.44
CA ALA A 489 25.40 -9.46 -1.56
C ALA A 489 25.66 -10.25 -2.86
N GLY A 490 24.64 -10.46 -3.74
CA GLY A 490 24.77 -11.26 -4.96
C GLY A 490 24.49 -12.74 -4.78
N GLY A 491 23.97 -13.16 -3.65
CA GLY A 491 23.63 -14.55 -3.32
C GLY A 491 24.79 -15.37 -2.74
N PRO A 492 24.59 -16.69 -2.57
CA PRO A 492 23.33 -17.42 -2.74
C PRO A 492 22.32 -17.12 -1.62
N VAL A 493 21.02 -17.37 -1.89
CA VAL A 493 20.00 -17.38 -0.84
C VAL A 493 19.97 -18.75 -0.20
N THR A 494 20.13 -18.80 1.14
CA THR A 494 20.17 -20.07 1.88
C THR A 494 18.81 -20.41 2.47
N LEU A 495 18.34 -21.62 2.17
CA LEU A 495 17.08 -22.19 2.63
C LEU A 495 17.34 -23.46 3.43
N THR A 496 16.67 -23.67 4.53
CA THR A 496 16.89 -24.85 5.36
C THR A 496 16.27 -26.12 4.75
N ASP A 497 15.07 -26.01 4.16
CA ASP A 497 14.43 -27.08 3.38
C ASP A 497 13.37 -26.46 2.43
N LYS A 498 13.26 -26.93 1.19
CA LYS A 498 12.27 -26.42 0.20
C LYS A 498 10.82 -26.70 0.57
N ARG A 499 10.58 -27.67 1.42
CA ARG A 499 9.25 -28.08 1.87
C ARG A 499 8.70 -27.19 2.99
N ILE A 500 9.55 -26.38 3.65
CA ILE A 500 9.16 -25.56 4.81
C ILE A 500 8.03 -24.61 4.45
N ILE A 501 6.99 -24.68 5.27
CA ILE A 501 5.82 -23.82 5.23
C ILE A 501 5.74 -23.06 6.56
N ARG A 502 5.44 -21.75 6.49
CA ARG A 502 5.22 -20.91 7.66
C ARG A 502 4.00 -20.02 7.47
N TYR A 503 3.36 -19.70 8.57
CA TYR A 503 2.30 -18.71 8.62
C TYR A 503 2.92 -17.34 8.89
N PHE A 504 2.43 -16.31 8.20
CA PHE A 504 2.94 -14.96 8.36
C PHE A 504 1.83 -13.94 8.59
N MET A 505 2.13 -12.98 9.44
CA MET A 505 1.33 -11.80 9.72
C MET A 505 2.23 -10.58 9.63
N THR A 506 1.70 -9.40 9.40
CA THR A 506 2.48 -8.17 9.49
C THR A 506 2.69 -7.77 10.94
N ILE A 507 3.77 -7.04 11.24
CA ILE A 507 4.05 -6.57 12.60
C ILE A 507 2.92 -5.67 13.13
N PRO A 508 2.39 -4.68 12.38
CA PRO A 508 1.25 -3.88 12.80
C PRO A 508 -0.01 -4.70 13.06
N GLU A 509 -0.33 -5.67 12.21
CA GLU A 509 -1.48 -6.55 12.37
C GLU A 509 -1.38 -7.37 13.68
N ALA A 510 -0.23 -8.02 13.91
CA ALA A 510 0.01 -8.79 15.14
C ALA A 510 -0.10 -7.90 16.38
N SER A 511 0.55 -6.73 16.39
CA SER A 511 0.52 -5.80 17.52
C SER A 511 -0.88 -5.28 17.80
N GLN A 512 -1.65 -5.02 16.76
CA GLN A 512 -3.03 -4.57 16.86
C GLN A 512 -3.93 -5.62 17.50
N LEU A 513 -3.84 -6.87 17.04
CA LEU A 513 -4.61 -7.98 17.61
C LEU A 513 -4.16 -8.33 19.04
N VAL A 514 -2.87 -8.13 19.39
CA VAL A 514 -2.39 -8.25 20.77
C VAL A 514 -3.07 -7.21 21.67
N LEU A 515 -3.13 -5.93 21.26
CA LEU A 515 -3.81 -4.90 22.03
C LEU A 515 -5.31 -5.18 22.16
N GLN A 516 -5.94 -5.64 21.10
CA GLN A 516 -7.35 -5.97 21.10
C GLN A 516 -7.65 -7.19 21.98
N SER A 517 -6.85 -8.27 21.91
CA SER A 517 -6.99 -9.44 22.79
C SER A 517 -6.85 -9.06 24.26
N GLY A 518 -5.91 -8.16 24.59
CA GLY A 518 -5.75 -7.64 25.94
C GLY A 518 -6.95 -6.84 26.46
N ALA A 519 -7.59 -6.05 25.58
CA ALA A 519 -8.76 -5.26 25.94
C ALA A 519 -10.03 -6.13 26.18
N ILE A 520 -10.20 -7.21 25.41
CA ILE A 520 -11.35 -8.15 25.56
C ILE A 520 -11.12 -9.23 26.59
N ALA A 521 -9.88 -9.43 27.05
CA ALA A 521 -9.53 -10.50 27.97
C ALA A 521 -10.26 -10.35 29.31
N LYS A 522 -10.73 -11.48 29.83
CA LYS A 522 -11.29 -11.59 31.19
C LYS A 522 -10.18 -11.84 32.20
N ASN A 523 -9.72 -13.06 32.30
CA ASN A 523 -8.58 -13.46 33.16
C ASN A 523 -8.12 -14.89 32.88
N GLY A 524 -6.82 -15.08 32.64
CA GLY A 524 -6.19 -16.41 32.47
C GLY A 524 -6.29 -16.99 31.05
N GLU A 525 -6.83 -16.25 30.09
CA GLU A 525 -7.05 -16.73 28.74
C GLU A 525 -5.76 -16.73 27.92
N ILE A 526 -5.65 -17.76 27.08
CA ILE A 526 -4.64 -17.82 26.01
C ILE A 526 -5.35 -17.57 24.69
N PHE A 527 -5.10 -16.40 24.11
CA PHE A 527 -5.60 -16.04 22.78
C PHE A 527 -4.72 -16.62 21.69
N VAL A 528 -5.36 -16.98 20.60
CA VAL A 528 -4.72 -17.51 19.38
C VAL A 528 -5.17 -16.66 18.20
N LEU A 529 -4.20 -16.08 17.46
CA LEU A 529 -4.51 -15.24 16.31
C LEU A 529 -4.62 -16.07 15.03
N ASP A 530 -5.58 -15.71 14.17
CA ASP A 530 -5.68 -16.27 12.83
C ASP A 530 -4.53 -15.79 11.95
N MET A 531 -3.67 -16.74 11.60
CA MET A 531 -2.50 -16.47 10.78
C MET A 531 -2.78 -16.48 9.26
N GLY A 532 -4.01 -16.80 8.84
CA GLY A 532 -4.41 -16.93 7.44
C GLY A 532 -3.73 -18.08 6.72
N GLN A 533 -3.41 -17.89 5.42
CA GLN A 533 -2.87 -18.94 4.58
C GLN A 533 -1.37 -19.18 4.78
N PRO A 534 -0.93 -20.45 4.73
CA PRO A 534 0.48 -20.80 4.86
C PRO A 534 1.28 -20.41 3.61
N ILE A 535 2.54 -20.02 3.80
CA ILE A 535 3.46 -19.61 2.74
C ILE A 535 4.66 -20.55 2.70
N LYS A 536 4.99 -21.10 1.53
CA LYS A 536 6.25 -21.82 1.31
C LYS A 536 7.43 -20.84 1.31
N ILE A 537 8.41 -21.10 2.15
CA ILE A 537 9.61 -20.22 2.27
C ILE A 537 10.40 -20.20 0.96
N TYR A 538 10.40 -21.29 0.20
CA TYR A 538 11.01 -21.36 -1.12
C TYR A 538 10.35 -20.38 -2.14
N ASP A 539 9.03 -20.29 -2.14
CA ASP A 539 8.31 -19.35 -3.02
C ASP A 539 8.51 -17.90 -2.58
N LEU A 540 8.58 -17.66 -1.27
CA LEU A 540 8.95 -16.36 -0.72
C LEU A 540 10.34 -15.92 -1.19
N ALA A 541 11.35 -16.81 -1.11
CA ALA A 541 12.70 -16.53 -1.60
C ALA A 541 12.73 -16.19 -3.10
N LYS A 542 12.03 -16.98 -3.93
CA LYS A 542 11.88 -16.71 -5.37
C LYS A 542 11.25 -15.35 -5.65
N ASN A 543 10.19 -15.02 -4.93
CA ASN A 543 9.50 -13.74 -5.11
C ASN A 543 10.42 -12.56 -4.71
N MET A 544 11.18 -12.71 -3.62
CA MET A 544 12.14 -11.70 -3.18
C MET A 544 13.27 -11.46 -4.18
N ILE A 545 13.85 -12.53 -4.74
CA ILE A 545 14.87 -12.43 -5.79
C ILE A 545 14.30 -11.68 -6.99
N LYS A 546 13.08 -12.01 -7.40
CA LYS A 546 12.42 -11.38 -8.53
C LYS A 546 12.09 -9.91 -8.30
N LEU A 547 11.61 -9.54 -7.10
CA LEU A 547 11.34 -8.16 -6.73
C LEU A 547 12.61 -7.30 -6.70
N SER A 548 13.75 -7.87 -6.32
CA SER A 548 15.03 -7.16 -6.29
C SER A 548 15.63 -6.90 -7.68
N ALA A 549 15.01 -7.43 -8.75
CA ALA A 549 15.55 -7.42 -10.11
C ALA A 549 16.98 -8.00 -10.24
N ALA A 550 17.45 -8.72 -9.22
CA ALA A 550 18.73 -9.38 -9.24
C ALA A 550 18.71 -10.59 -10.18
N GLN A 551 19.79 -10.77 -10.94
CA GLN A 551 19.94 -11.88 -11.90
C GLN A 551 20.90 -12.93 -11.35
N ASN A 552 20.65 -14.19 -11.69
CA ASN A 552 21.54 -15.33 -11.40
C ASN A 552 21.80 -15.61 -9.92
N ILE A 553 20.79 -15.39 -9.04
CA ILE A 553 20.90 -15.76 -7.64
C ILE A 553 20.35 -17.18 -7.44
N GLU A 554 21.21 -18.06 -6.96
CA GLU A 554 20.85 -19.43 -6.60
C GLU A 554 20.20 -19.53 -5.22
N ILE A 555 19.31 -20.53 -5.06
CA ILE A 555 18.75 -20.90 -3.76
C ILE A 555 19.35 -22.26 -3.37
N ILE A 556 20.11 -22.28 -2.27
CA ILE A 556 20.83 -23.45 -1.76
C ILE A 556 20.14 -23.97 -0.51
N GLU A 557 19.94 -25.30 -0.43
CA GLU A 557 19.45 -25.98 0.77
C GLU A 557 20.59 -26.27 1.73
N THR A 558 20.43 -25.90 3.00
CA THR A 558 21.45 -26.08 4.06
C THR A 558 21.12 -27.15 5.07
N GLY A 559 19.92 -27.74 5.02
CA GLY A 559 19.40 -28.65 6.02
C GLY A 559 18.72 -27.94 7.20
N LEU A 560 17.86 -28.70 7.90
CA LEU A 560 17.11 -28.19 9.07
C LEU A 560 18.07 -27.83 10.22
N ARG A 561 17.82 -26.70 10.85
CA ARG A 561 18.56 -26.23 12.02
C ARG A 561 18.13 -26.97 13.29
N PRO A 562 18.97 -26.98 14.35
CA PRO A 562 18.57 -27.53 15.63
C PRO A 562 17.24 -26.92 16.14
N GLY A 563 16.31 -27.78 16.56
CA GLY A 563 15.01 -27.35 17.07
C GLY A 563 13.96 -26.95 16.01
N GLU A 564 14.29 -26.97 14.71
CA GLU A 564 13.39 -26.53 13.65
C GLU A 564 12.40 -27.61 13.23
N LYS A 565 11.11 -27.23 13.15
CA LYS A 565 10.03 -28.05 12.56
C LYS A 565 9.99 -27.87 11.04
N LEU A 566 9.68 -28.97 10.33
CA LEU A 566 9.42 -28.91 8.89
C LEU A 566 8.11 -28.15 8.62
N TYR A 567 7.07 -28.43 9.39
CA TYR A 567 5.77 -27.75 9.34
C TYR A 567 5.43 -27.21 10.71
N GLU A 568 4.92 -25.98 10.78
CA GLU A 568 4.32 -25.43 11.99
C GLU A 568 2.88 -25.91 12.10
N GLU A 569 2.40 -26.13 13.33
CA GLU A 569 1.03 -26.55 13.58
C GLU A 569 0.06 -25.41 13.21
N LEU A 570 -1.11 -25.78 12.66
CA LEU A 570 -2.22 -24.86 12.55
C LEU A 570 -2.63 -24.45 13.97
N LEU A 571 -2.54 -23.16 14.26
CA LEU A 571 -2.95 -22.63 15.57
C LEU A 571 -4.46 -22.76 15.78
N VAL A 572 -5.23 -22.72 14.68
CA VAL A 572 -6.69 -22.74 14.72
C VAL A 572 -7.19 -24.12 14.28
N ARG A 573 -7.37 -25.03 15.26
CA ARG A 573 -8.23 -26.21 15.09
C ARG A 573 -9.59 -25.85 15.67
N THR A 574 -10.62 -25.76 14.83
CA THR A 574 -11.97 -25.28 15.16
C THR A 574 -12.62 -25.99 16.35
N ASP A 575 -12.21 -27.22 16.67
CA ASP A 575 -12.82 -28.03 17.73
C ASP A 575 -12.24 -27.75 19.15
N GLU A 576 -11.05 -27.15 19.23
CA GLU A 576 -10.31 -26.89 20.46
C GLU A 576 -10.33 -25.42 20.89
N LEU A 577 -10.94 -24.53 20.10
CA LEU A 577 -10.96 -23.09 20.30
C LEU A 577 -12.38 -22.54 20.44
N ASP A 578 -12.52 -21.52 21.27
CA ASP A 578 -13.73 -20.69 21.32
C ASP A 578 -13.54 -19.43 20.50
N THR A 579 -14.61 -18.98 19.86
CA THR A 579 -14.63 -17.72 19.12
C THR A 579 -14.75 -16.52 20.05
N THR A 580 -14.24 -15.37 19.63
CA THR A 580 -14.44 -14.09 20.32
C THR A 580 -15.36 -13.17 19.51
N GLU A 581 -15.54 -11.93 19.96
CA GLU A 581 -16.23 -10.87 19.19
C GLU A 581 -15.46 -10.49 17.91
N ASN A 582 -14.17 -10.87 17.79
CA ASN A 582 -13.34 -10.65 16.60
C ASN A 582 -13.01 -11.99 15.95
N ASP A 583 -13.40 -12.14 14.69
CA ASP A 583 -13.19 -13.35 13.87
C ASP A 583 -11.71 -13.76 13.69
N LEU A 584 -10.76 -12.88 14.00
CA LEU A 584 -9.32 -13.13 13.93
C LEU A 584 -8.68 -13.50 15.26
N ILE A 585 -9.47 -13.52 16.37
CA ILE A 585 -8.99 -13.80 17.72
C ILE A 585 -9.81 -14.95 18.31
N PHE A 586 -9.13 -16.04 18.65
CA PHE A 586 -9.70 -17.22 19.27
C PHE A 586 -9.18 -17.38 20.69
N VAL A 587 -9.85 -18.18 21.52
CA VAL A 587 -9.45 -18.51 22.88
C VAL A 587 -9.25 -20.02 23.01
N GLU A 588 -8.12 -20.44 23.56
CA GLU A 588 -7.82 -21.86 23.78
C GLU A 588 -8.56 -22.43 25.01
N LYS A 589 -9.12 -23.64 24.86
CA LYS A 589 -9.86 -24.36 25.91
C LYS A 589 -8.91 -25.16 26.81
N GLU A 590 -7.90 -24.53 27.36
CA GLU A 590 -7.02 -25.23 28.33
C GLU A 590 -7.54 -25.11 29.78
N LYS A 591 -7.30 -26.16 30.54
CA LYS A 591 -7.52 -26.08 31.99
C LYS A 591 -6.39 -25.31 32.64
N PRO A 592 -6.70 -24.32 33.49
CA PRO A 592 -5.67 -23.57 34.21
C PRO A 592 -4.88 -24.51 35.13
N ILE A 593 -3.58 -24.31 35.19
CA ILE A 593 -2.65 -25.00 36.08
C ILE A 593 -2.66 -24.34 37.46
N SER A 594 -2.50 -25.10 38.52
CA SER A 594 -2.44 -24.56 39.89
C SER A 594 -1.11 -23.82 40.14
N TYR A 595 -1.15 -22.84 41.05
CA TYR A 595 0.06 -22.11 41.45
C TYR A 595 1.12 -23.05 42.04
N ASP A 596 0.73 -23.97 42.94
CA ASP A 596 1.66 -24.92 43.58
C ASP A 596 2.37 -25.83 42.57
N GLU A 597 1.65 -26.26 41.53
CA GLU A 597 2.27 -27.07 40.46
C GLU A 597 3.29 -26.24 39.64
N VAL A 598 3.01 -24.96 39.37
CA VAL A 598 3.94 -24.07 38.70
C VAL A 598 5.17 -23.80 39.54
N GLU A 599 5.01 -23.56 40.85
CA GLU A 599 6.14 -23.39 41.79
C GLU A 599 7.06 -24.63 41.84
N GLN A 600 6.50 -25.83 41.85
CA GLN A 600 7.31 -27.04 41.75
C GLN A 600 8.12 -27.10 40.45
N LYS A 601 7.50 -26.78 39.32
CA LYS A 601 8.17 -26.71 38.01
C LYS A 601 9.28 -25.64 37.99
N LEU A 602 9.02 -24.46 38.56
CA LEU A 602 10.01 -23.38 38.69
C LEU A 602 11.18 -23.80 39.58
N SER A 603 10.95 -24.50 40.66
CA SER A 603 12.01 -25.05 41.52
C SER A 603 12.96 -25.99 40.75
N VAL A 604 12.40 -26.89 39.92
CA VAL A 604 13.19 -27.80 39.06
C VAL A 604 14.05 -26.97 38.06
N LEU A 605 13.47 -25.99 37.43
CA LEU A 605 14.17 -25.13 36.48
C LEU A 605 15.24 -24.26 37.15
N LYS A 606 15.00 -23.77 38.37
CA LYS A 606 15.95 -22.98 39.17
C LYS A 606 17.21 -23.78 39.51
N ASN A 607 17.04 -25.04 39.92
CA ASN A 607 18.15 -25.94 40.17
C ASN A 607 18.97 -26.20 38.89
N ALA A 608 18.29 -26.39 37.75
CA ALA A 608 18.95 -26.61 36.48
C ALA A 608 19.74 -25.35 36.00
N VAL A 609 19.19 -24.15 36.17
CA VAL A 609 19.89 -22.89 35.89
C VAL A 609 21.11 -22.71 36.77
N ASN A 610 21.01 -23.00 38.06
CA ASN A 610 22.11 -22.91 39.01
C ASN A 610 23.26 -23.87 38.68
N SER A 611 23.00 -25.01 38.04
CA SER A 611 24.02 -25.95 37.57
C SER A 611 24.86 -25.39 36.43
N LYS A 612 24.44 -24.31 35.76
CA LYS A 612 25.07 -23.70 34.56
C LYS A 612 25.34 -24.69 33.42
N ASN A 613 24.59 -25.79 33.38
CA ASN A 613 24.72 -26.84 32.37
C ASN A 613 23.49 -26.83 31.41
N ASN A 614 23.75 -26.60 30.11
CA ASN A 614 22.68 -26.51 29.10
C ASN A 614 21.96 -27.84 28.87
N ASP A 615 22.61 -28.99 29.03
CA ASP A 615 21.97 -30.28 28.81
C ASP A 615 21.04 -30.62 29.98
N LEU A 616 21.46 -30.35 31.21
CA LEU A 616 20.58 -30.47 32.39
C LEU A 616 19.40 -29.52 32.34
N ALA A 617 19.63 -28.29 31.85
CA ALA A 617 18.57 -27.31 31.66
C ALA A 617 17.54 -27.76 30.60
N ARG A 618 18.00 -28.39 29.53
CA ARG A 618 17.11 -28.95 28.48
C ARG A 618 16.29 -30.13 29.04
N GLU A 619 16.91 -31.03 29.81
CA GLU A 619 16.20 -32.14 30.43
C GLU A 619 15.18 -31.66 31.45
N ALA A 620 15.53 -30.67 32.26
CA ALA A 620 14.59 -30.04 33.18
C ALA A 620 13.37 -29.46 32.45
N LEU A 621 13.57 -28.78 31.33
CA LEU A 621 12.45 -28.31 30.50
C LEU A 621 11.56 -29.47 30.00
N ARG A 622 12.15 -30.59 29.59
CA ARG A 622 11.37 -31.78 29.18
C ARG A 622 10.56 -32.38 30.35
N CYS A 623 11.13 -32.37 31.54
CA CYS A 623 10.40 -32.83 32.72
C CYS A 623 9.21 -31.93 33.08
N VAL A 624 9.39 -30.60 33.04
CA VAL A 624 8.34 -29.67 33.46
C VAL A 624 7.32 -29.39 32.37
N ILE A 625 7.66 -29.60 31.07
CA ILE A 625 6.79 -29.43 29.91
C ILE A 625 6.58 -30.76 29.19
N PRO A 626 5.56 -31.54 29.54
CA PRO A 626 5.34 -32.90 28.99
C PRO A 626 5.12 -32.92 27.48
N THR A 627 4.65 -31.78 26.90
CA THR A 627 4.42 -31.63 25.46
C THR A 627 5.71 -31.29 24.68
N PHE A 628 6.87 -31.16 25.36
CA PHE A 628 8.15 -30.89 24.70
C PHE A 628 8.73 -32.15 24.06
N LYS A 629 8.52 -32.30 22.75
CA LYS A 629 8.90 -33.47 21.95
C LYS A 629 10.22 -33.26 21.20
N SER A 630 10.80 -34.38 20.76
CA SER A 630 11.98 -34.34 19.92
C SER A 630 11.63 -33.79 18.49
N PRO A 631 12.39 -32.80 17.95
CA PRO A 631 12.16 -32.33 16.59
C PRO A 631 12.28 -33.44 15.54
N LYS A 632 13.18 -34.40 15.74
CA LYS A 632 13.38 -35.55 14.83
C LYS A 632 12.12 -36.41 14.74
N GLU A 633 11.50 -36.71 15.87
CA GLU A 633 10.29 -37.51 15.94
C GLU A 633 9.09 -36.82 15.30
N VAL A 634 8.91 -35.53 15.60
CA VAL A 634 7.80 -34.74 15.03
C VAL A 634 7.95 -34.60 13.52
N ASN A 635 9.16 -34.31 13.02
CA ASN A 635 9.42 -34.18 11.59
C ASN A 635 9.23 -35.51 10.84
N LYS A 636 9.66 -36.65 11.43
CA LYS A 636 9.44 -37.98 10.87
C LYS A 636 7.94 -38.30 10.75
N ASN A 637 7.17 -38.09 11.80
CA ASN A 637 5.72 -38.30 11.78
C ASN A 637 5.00 -37.43 10.76
N ALA A 638 5.48 -36.18 10.55
CA ALA A 638 4.93 -35.28 9.56
C ALA A 638 5.22 -35.73 8.13
N GLU A 639 6.41 -36.28 7.87
CA GLU A 639 6.79 -36.87 6.57
C GLU A 639 5.93 -38.11 6.26
N GLU A 640 5.79 -39.05 7.20
CA GLU A 640 4.98 -40.24 7.04
C GLU A 640 3.49 -39.93 6.78
N SER A 641 2.95 -38.89 7.46
CA SER A 641 1.56 -38.46 7.26
C SER A 641 1.32 -37.86 5.88
N MET A 642 2.29 -37.16 5.31
CA MET A 642 2.19 -36.63 3.95
C MET A 642 2.29 -37.72 2.88
N GLU A 643 3.17 -38.69 3.04
CA GLU A 643 3.27 -39.82 2.11
C GLU A 643 1.95 -40.60 2.09
N MET A 644 1.32 -40.85 3.23
CA MET A 644 0.00 -41.50 3.30
C MET A 644 -1.13 -40.70 2.63
N ASN A 645 -1.09 -39.37 2.71
CA ASN A 645 -2.09 -38.50 2.05
C ASN A 645 -1.88 -38.43 0.53
N ILE A 646 -0.64 -38.50 0.04
CA ILE A 646 -0.34 -38.57 -1.40
C ILE A 646 -0.83 -39.92 -1.97
N VAL A 647 -0.63 -41.02 -1.25
CA VAL A 647 -1.10 -42.36 -1.66
C VAL A 647 -2.63 -42.46 -1.67
N LYS A 648 -3.36 -41.67 -0.86
CA LYS A 648 -4.84 -41.63 -0.87
C LYS A 648 -5.43 -40.74 -1.96
N THR A 649 -4.61 -39.92 -2.62
CA THR A 649 -5.06 -38.96 -3.66
C THR A 649 -4.68 -39.43 -5.08
N ILE A 650 -3.92 -40.53 -5.19
CA ILE A 650 -3.65 -41.29 -6.43
C ILE A 650 -4.61 -42.49 -6.46
#